data_a0b26bb096ddef6da9b1743ff459cb00
#
_entry.id   a0b26bb096ddef6da9b1743ff459cb00
#
_cell.length_a   1.000
_cell.length_b   1.000
_cell.length_c   1.000
_cell.angle_alpha   90.00
_cell.angle_beta   90.00
_cell.angle_gamma   90.00
#
_symmetry.space_group_name_H-M   'P 1'
#
loop_
_entity.id
_entity.type
_entity.pdbx_description
1 polymer ?
#
loop_
_entity_poly.entity_id
_entity_poly.type
_entity_poly.pdbx_seq_one_letter_code
_entity_poly.pdbx_strand_id
1 'polypeptide(L)'
;MKKEVGLNILSFRLNEKILEEITIYGFKVNECFKDMLIDVQLQQGTPRNKLKWASGRTILKVAATLYPNQVIHFHGGLNVIEANQDFWFYTLNPMNPEDLYELEAHVTEWLAREQGLSLLELNLSSFEEWGVFEPVNLIQLKDKTLFKNGYSVIEKTFLSYLLDRNIPFLDGAPQLSFHRMISESGSSVMSLPYFPKKGTPYSYTLDATLTTIPNTEILLLEFKTYIKVWIAEKPNNAFNQYFKESKTTNAYFYTPLTSAAIPSETTPKSFNQISLRKKKEKSIEEVIPYKTSDQYFCEQLGININQFLEKELLEFNLNEMQLLITLPNDTRDHFQKISTKKKATKPTQYGLGLPEKEIIFEFISQSLKPLGLYMSDPLSNVGGNVIKTDKGFNRIEIFNTYGLKDFLFTTQEEEEEKMGKTITLPKNPFNHAKKSSLTIGLFVSNLWLQKGLIGFTRALLGASTVIDAKNHYYQREDGFSLRFILFKESISKEIVRTETEMEIETIIHKLIKTHPFDSCFIEIGDFKGKKGDPKFFLRTLFAEMGIPTQFIFESTLLKSHKLKLDVINRTLSASKDLLAKSFFVEKILEKELINSPFTTLIGLSKINLDNGFRIPCLTKVEDSTVSYKIYPYTSWIEGEKIYEQLGRDYVLNLESCWGNQKRINQEELEKHHLIINREKTDWLKIALNELKDTQSSMAIFWDNRIEDQLSKFDVSQLNNWIETELKLDLTQTTVIHWSSSAKSPSYLTYKKQKENEICSFGKLKGIYQSNEEKALFYLIGDRPNSGSGLHIMDTKWENPSAFIIVQGMHQIYILSKRTEKEQIEIAKFVQKMRKMIITQDIEASIPFPIYIIRHLNELLDTLFIYHK
;
A
#
# COMPACT_ATOMS: atom_id res chain seq x y z
N MET A 1 -6.38 18.18 37.33
CA MET A 1 -5.24 17.97 36.46
C MET A 1 -5.72 17.16 35.26
N LYS A 2 -5.66 17.68 34.03
CA LYS A 2 -5.88 16.89 32.81
C LYS A 2 -4.75 15.85 32.72
N LYS A 3 -5.11 14.55 32.67
CA LYS A 3 -4.14 13.47 32.47
C LYS A 3 -3.49 13.64 31.10
N GLU A 4 -2.23 13.97 31.07
CA GLU A 4 -1.47 14.02 29.82
C GLU A 4 -1.33 12.59 29.29
N VAL A 5 -1.77 12.38 28.06
CA VAL A 5 -1.56 11.14 27.31
C VAL A 5 -0.39 11.39 26.39
N GLY A 6 0.70 10.71 26.61
CA GLY A 6 1.85 10.71 25.71
C GLY A 6 1.77 9.55 24.70
N LEU A 7 2.40 9.70 23.56
CA LEU A 7 2.55 8.67 22.54
C LEU A 7 4.04 8.44 22.30
N ASN A 8 4.52 7.23 22.54
CA ASN A 8 5.86 6.82 22.15
C ASN A 8 5.82 6.14 20.79
N ILE A 9 6.70 6.57 19.92
CA ILE A 9 6.92 5.92 18.62
C ILE A 9 8.24 5.14 18.67
N LEU A 10 8.29 4.02 17.95
CA LEU A 10 9.50 3.22 17.84
C LEU A 10 10.41 3.83 16.77
N SER A 11 11.00 4.95 17.11
CA SER A 11 11.84 5.77 16.26
C SER A 11 13.08 6.21 17.04
N PHE A 12 14.22 6.24 16.38
CA PHE A 12 15.52 6.62 16.93
C PHE A 12 16.15 7.69 16.04
N ARG A 13 16.61 8.77 16.65
CA ARG A 13 17.32 9.81 15.92
C ARG A 13 18.74 9.39 15.65
N LEU A 14 19.13 9.38 14.38
CA LEU A 14 20.51 9.18 13.96
C LEU A 14 21.20 10.54 13.86
N ASN A 15 22.15 10.78 14.73
CA ASN A 15 23.03 11.94 14.60
C ASN A 15 24.26 11.59 13.75
N GLU A 16 24.92 12.61 13.22
CA GLU A 16 26.08 12.42 12.35
C GLU A 16 27.23 11.69 13.05
N LYS A 17 27.48 12.00 14.33
CA LYS A 17 28.51 11.34 15.12
C LYS A 17 28.35 9.82 15.17
N ILE A 18 27.12 9.32 15.37
CA ILE A 18 26.84 7.88 15.38
C ILE A 18 27.13 7.26 14.02
N LEU A 19 26.75 7.97 12.94
CA LEU A 19 26.98 7.50 11.58
C LEU A 19 28.46 7.54 11.18
N GLU A 20 29.24 8.46 11.74
CA GLU A 20 30.69 8.53 11.57
C GLU A 20 31.43 7.45 12.35
N GLU A 21 30.95 7.06 13.55
CA GLU A 21 31.58 6.06 14.41
C GLU A 21 31.35 4.61 13.91
N ILE A 22 30.28 4.36 13.14
CA ILE A 22 30.00 3.02 12.64
C ILE A 22 30.62 2.83 11.27
N THR A 23 31.59 1.93 11.21
CA THR A 23 32.29 1.55 9.97
C THR A 23 31.81 0.17 9.52
N ILE A 24 31.50 0.04 8.24
CA ILE A 24 31.26 -1.19 7.52
C ILE A 24 32.26 -1.32 6.38
N TYR A 25 32.24 -2.41 5.64
CA TYR A 25 33.17 -2.61 4.54
C TYR A 25 32.40 -2.80 3.23
N GLY A 26 32.76 -2.01 2.24
CA GLY A 26 32.25 -2.15 0.87
C GLY A 26 33.25 -2.88 0.00
N PHE A 27 32.80 -3.85 -0.78
CA PHE A 27 33.63 -4.52 -1.77
C PHE A 27 33.57 -3.74 -3.08
N LYS A 28 34.68 -3.10 -3.41
CA LYS A 28 34.84 -2.32 -4.63
C LYS A 28 35.47 -3.16 -5.71
N VAL A 29 34.76 -3.28 -6.81
CA VAL A 29 35.21 -4.04 -7.97
C VAL A 29 36.28 -3.23 -8.72
N ASN A 30 37.37 -3.89 -9.11
CA ASN A 30 38.42 -3.26 -9.89
C ASN A 30 38.05 -3.08 -11.37
N GLU A 31 38.75 -2.18 -12.06
CA GLU A 31 38.46 -1.87 -13.46
C GLU A 31 38.76 -3.06 -14.38
N CYS A 32 39.80 -3.87 -14.09
CA CYS A 32 40.13 -5.06 -14.90
C CYS A 32 38.95 -6.05 -14.93
N PHE A 33 38.29 -6.28 -13.81
CA PHE A 33 37.10 -7.14 -13.76
C PHE A 33 35.91 -6.56 -14.53
N LYS A 34 35.69 -5.24 -14.42
CA LYS A 34 34.68 -4.55 -15.21
C LYS A 34 34.92 -4.67 -16.69
N ASP A 35 36.16 -4.39 -17.12
CA ASP A 35 36.55 -4.49 -18.53
C ASP A 35 36.39 -5.91 -19.08
N MET A 36 36.75 -6.92 -18.29
CA MET A 36 36.54 -8.33 -18.68
C MET A 36 35.04 -8.62 -18.90
N LEU A 37 34.17 -8.19 -18.00
CA LEU A 37 32.70 -8.38 -18.14
C LEU A 37 32.13 -7.62 -19.35
N ILE A 38 32.68 -6.44 -19.65
CA ILE A 38 32.31 -5.67 -20.83
C ILE A 38 32.71 -6.42 -22.09
N ASP A 39 33.97 -6.84 -22.17
CA ASP A 39 34.52 -7.50 -23.33
C ASP A 39 33.80 -8.81 -23.65
N VAL A 40 33.53 -9.63 -22.66
CA VAL A 40 32.78 -10.87 -22.81
C VAL A 40 31.39 -10.62 -23.39
N GLN A 41 30.64 -9.66 -22.83
CA GLN A 41 29.29 -9.34 -23.32
C GLN A 41 29.33 -8.77 -24.76
N LEU A 42 30.35 -7.96 -25.10
CA LEU A 42 30.52 -7.42 -26.44
C LEU A 42 30.85 -8.52 -27.43
N GLN A 43 31.71 -9.47 -27.07
CA GLN A 43 32.04 -10.66 -27.91
C GLN A 43 30.81 -11.54 -28.17
N GLN A 44 29.87 -11.59 -27.22
CA GLN A 44 28.58 -12.27 -27.38
C GLN A 44 27.56 -11.46 -28.21
N GLY A 45 27.96 -10.32 -28.76
CA GLY A 45 27.10 -9.46 -29.57
C GLY A 45 26.12 -8.60 -28.78
N THR A 46 26.31 -8.46 -27.46
CA THR A 46 25.48 -7.56 -26.65
C THR A 46 25.83 -6.10 -26.99
N PRO A 47 24.89 -5.27 -27.45
CA PRO A 47 25.17 -3.86 -27.71
C PRO A 47 25.66 -3.14 -26.46
N ARG A 48 26.57 -2.18 -26.61
CA ARG A 48 27.22 -1.44 -25.51
C ARG A 48 26.20 -0.80 -24.55
N ASN A 49 25.05 -0.34 -25.05
CA ASN A 49 23.94 0.22 -24.28
C ASN A 49 23.05 -0.84 -23.59
N LYS A 50 23.36 -2.13 -23.76
CA LYS A 50 22.65 -3.25 -23.12
C LYS A 50 23.52 -4.08 -22.19
N LEU A 51 24.74 -3.64 -21.95
CA LEU A 51 25.65 -4.31 -21.03
C LEU A 51 25.05 -4.34 -19.62
N LYS A 52 24.89 -5.52 -19.04
CA LYS A 52 24.31 -5.73 -17.72
C LYS A 52 25.34 -6.26 -16.77
N TRP A 53 25.36 -5.70 -15.57
CA TRP A 53 25.90 -6.41 -14.45
C TRP A 53 25.01 -7.59 -14.06
N ALA A 54 25.67 -8.57 -13.48
CA ALA A 54 25.04 -9.63 -12.73
C ALA A 54 23.91 -9.06 -11.83
N SER A 55 22.71 -9.65 -11.88
CA SER A 55 21.64 -9.29 -10.97
C SER A 55 22.08 -9.57 -9.53
N GLY A 56 22.53 -8.58 -8.83
CA GLY A 56 22.98 -8.67 -7.43
C GLY A 56 21.93 -9.26 -6.50
N ARG A 57 20.65 -9.20 -6.89
CA ARG A 57 19.55 -9.79 -6.10
C ARG A 57 19.61 -11.30 -6.01
N THR A 58 20.03 -11.97 -7.05
CA THR A 58 20.17 -13.44 -7.06
C THR A 58 21.30 -13.86 -6.14
N ILE A 59 22.46 -13.24 -6.29
CA ILE A 59 23.64 -13.51 -5.46
C ILE A 59 23.39 -13.13 -4.01
N LEU A 60 22.69 -12.04 -3.76
CA LEU A 60 22.35 -11.61 -2.39
C LEU A 60 21.66 -12.71 -1.59
N LYS A 61 20.73 -13.43 -2.19
CA LYS A 61 20.03 -14.53 -1.49
C LYS A 61 21.01 -15.62 -1.09
N VAL A 62 21.89 -16.04 -1.98
CA VAL A 62 22.90 -17.07 -1.68
C VAL A 62 23.91 -16.55 -0.66
N ALA A 63 24.56 -15.43 -0.95
CA ALA A 63 25.59 -14.85 -0.07
C ALA A 63 25.08 -14.50 1.32
N ALA A 64 23.91 -13.87 1.42
CA ALA A 64 23.35 -13.55 2.73
C ALA A 64 22.81 -14.78 3.47
N THR A 65 22.57 -15.89 2.78
CA THR A 65 22.23 -17.18 3.40
C THR A 65 23.47 -17.87 3.94
N LEU A 66 24.55 -17.85 3.19
CA LEU A 66 25.84 -18.42 3.62
C LEU A 66 26.46 -17.62 4.76
N TYR A 67 26.36 -16.28 4.69
CA TYR A 67 27.01 -15.35 5.63
C TYR A 67 26.02 -14.35 6.21
N PRO A 68 24.93 -14.79 6.89
CA PRO A 68 23.82 -13.91 7.30
C PRO A 68 24.23 -12.85 8.31
N ASN A 69 25.29 -13.07 9.08
CA ASN A 69 25.80 -12.14 10.08
C ASN A 69 26.91 -11.22 9.53
N GLN A 70 27.40 -11.47 8.33
CA GLN A 70 28.46 -10.68 7.71
C GLN A 70 27.96 -9.85 6.54
N VAL A 71 27.32 -10.46 5.53
CA VAL A 71 26.84 -9.79 4.33
C VAL A 71 25.61 -8.94 4.62
N ILE A 72 25.72 -7.64 4.54
CA ILE A 72 24.64 -6.69 4.80
C ILE A 72 23.76 -6.52 3.56
N HIS A 73 24.37 -6.21 2.41
CA HIS A 73 23.66 -5.84 1.21
C HIS A 73 24.48 -6.11 -0.04
N PHE A 74 23.80 -6.55 -1.11
CA PHE A 74 24.33 -6.58 -2.48
C PHE A 74 23.62 -5.53 -3.33
N HIS A 75 24.35 -4.86 -4.19
CA HIS A 75 23.77 -3.91 -5.11
C HIS A 75 22.91 -4.61 -6.18
N GLY A 76 21.69 -4.13 -6.41
CA GLY A 76 20.72 -4.78 -7.29
C GLY A 76 20.96 -4.69 -8.80
N GLY A 77 22.01 -4.03 -9.22
CA GLY A 77 22.39 -3.82 -10.61
C GLY A 77 23.33 -2.63 -10.70
N LEU A 78 24.60 -2.87 -10.79
CA LEU A 78 25.56 -1.86 -11.20
C LEU A 78 25.45 -1.67 -12.70
N ASN A 79 25.23 -0.45 -13.13
CA ASN A 79 25.52 -0.12 -14.51
C ASN A 79 27.03 -0.14 -14.68
N VAL A 80 27.55 -1.06 -15.46
CA VAL A 80 29.01 -1.22 -15.69
C VAL A 80 29.67 0.09 -16.14
N ILE A 81 28.89 0.97 -16.79
CA ILE A 81 29.38 2.22 -17.38
C ILE A 81 29.38 3.37 -16.38
N GLU A 82 28.48 3.35 -15.37
CA GLU A 82 28.25 4.50 -14.45
C GLU A 82 28.75 4.27 -13.02
N ALA A 83 29.33 3.12 -12.72
CA ALA A 83 29.64 2.70 -11.34
C ALA A 83 30.90 3.38 -10.77
N ASN A 84 30.90 4.69 -10.69
CA ASN A 84 32.10 5.37 -10.19
C ASN A 84 32.24 5.40 -8.67
N GLN A 85 31.20 5.06 -7.88
CA GLN A 85 31.29 5.24 -6.43
C GLN A 85 30.54 4.21 -5.58
N ASP A 86 29.75 3.28 -6.15
CA ASP A 86 29.05 2.29 -5.36
C ASP A 86 29.84 0.98 -5.25
N PHE A 87 29.69 0.35 -4.09
CA PHE A 87 30.30 -0.96 -3.83
C PHE A 87 29.35 -2.07 -4.31
N TRP A 88 29.92 -3.18 -4.78
CA TRP A 88 29.10 -4.29 -5.24
C TRP A 88 28.30 -4.93 -4.12
N PHE A 89 28.93 -5.10 -2.94
CA PHE A 89 28.26 -5.53 -1.73
C PHE A 89 28.90 -4.92 -0.49
N TYR A 90 28.19 -5.02 0.62
CA TYR A 90 28.60 -4.50 1.90
C TYR A 90 28.59 -5.59 2.94
N THR A 91 29.59 -5.56 3.85
CA THR A 91 29.77 -6.50 4.98
C THR A 91 30.03 -5.73 6.26
N LEU A 92 29.71 -6.36 7.42
CA LEU A 92 30.01 -5.78 8.73
C LEU A 92 31.52 -5.74 9.01
N ASN A 93 32.22 -6.78 8.59
CA ASN A 93 33.69 -6.91 8.70
C ASN A 93 34.22 -7.40 7.36
N PRO A 94 35.51 -7.19 7.04
CA PRO A 94 36.12 -7.83 5.89
C PRO A 94 35.94 -9.35 5.96
N MET A 95 35.54 -9.95 4.87
CA MET A 95 35.44 -11.43 4.80
C MET A 95 36.84 -12.05 4.85
N ASN A 96 36.94 -13.20 5.48
CA ASN A 96 38.18 -13.94 5.43
C ASN A 96 38.38 -14.57 4.04
N PRO A 97 39.62 -14.96 3.66
CA PRO A 97 39.91 -15.51 2.35
C PRO A 97 39.11 -16.79 1.99
N GLU A 98 38.80 -17.64 3.00
CA GLU A 98 38.07 -18.90 2.80
C GLU A 98 36.60 -18.61 2.43
N ASP A 99 35.95 -17.71 3.18
CA ASP A 99 34.58 -17.26 2.90
C ASP A 99 34.47 -16.54 1.56
N LEU A 100 35.50 -15.76 1.19
CA LEU A 100 35.57 -15.10 -0.11
C LEU A 100 35.68 -16.11 -1.25
N TYR A 101 36.49 -17.15 -1.09
CA TYR A 101 36.65 -18.18 -2.09
C TYR A 101 35.36 -18.98 -2.31
N GLU A 102 34.61 -19.29 -1.25
CA GLU A 102 33.31 -19.95 -1.37
C GLU A 102 32.30 -19.03 -2.09
N LEU A 103 32.29 -17.76 -1.73
CA LEU A 103 31.41 -16.77 -2.39
C LEU A 103 31.81 -16.59 -3.86
N GLU A 104 33.09 -16.60 -4.19
CA GLU A 104 33.62 -16.53 -5.54
C GLU A 104 33.05 -17.66 -6.41
N ALA A 105 33.09 -18.91 -5.91
CA ALA A 105 32.56 -20.06 -6.63
C ALA A 105 31.08 -19.86 -7.01
N HIS A 106 30.25 -19.39 -6.08
CA HIS A 106 28.85 -19.12 -6.33
C HIS A 106 28.64 -17.96 -7.31
N VAL A 107 29.41 -16.89 -7.20
CA VAL A 107 29.35 -15.75 -8.12
C VAL A 107 29.76 -16.16 -9.52
N THR A 108 30.80 -16.94 -9.65
CA THR A 108 31.33 -17.46 -10.88
C THR A 108 30.31 -18.34 -11.61
N GLU A 109 29.74 -19.32 -10.91
CA GLU A 109 28.70 -20.18 -11.47
C GLU A 109 27.49 -19.39 -11.94
N TRP A 110 27.07 -18.39 -11.13
CA TRP A 110 25.97 -17.55 -11.50
C TRP A 110 26.27 -16.68 -12.74
N LEU A 111 27.46 -16.07 -12.82
CA LEU A 111 27.90 -15.31 -14.00
C LEU A 111 27.95 -16.19 -15.25
N ALA A 112 28.51 -17.38 -15.15
CA ALA A 112 28.56 -18.35 -16.25
C ALA A 112 27.16 -18.64 -16.79
N ARG A 113 26.20 -18.86 -15.88
CA ARG A 113 24.82 -19.19 -16.22
C ARG A 113 24.05 -18.00 -16.83
N GLU A 114 24.13 -16.83 -16.21
CA GLU A 114 23.39 -15.63 -16.67
C GLU A 114 23.93 -15.04 -17.95
N GLN A 115 25.26 -15.14 -18.15
CA GLN A 115 25.92 -14.64 -19.33
C GLN A 115 26.05 -15.71 -20.42
N GLY A 116 25.69 -16.96 -20.14
CA GLY A 116 25.85 -18.08 -21.05
C GLY A 116 27.31 -18.40 -21.33
N LEU A 117 28.22 -18.10 -20.39
CA LEU A 117 29.66 -18.32 -20.50
C LEU A 117 30.04 -19.72 -20.04
N SER A 118 31.05 -20.30 -20.63
CA SER A 118 31.70 -21.44 -20.02
C SER A 118 32.56 -20.98 -18.82
N LEU A 119 32.69 -21.82 -17.81
CA LEU A 119 33.58 -21.54 -16.67
C LEU A 119 35.05 -21.34 -17.10
N LEU A 120 35.43 -21.90 -18.24
CA LEU A 120 36.78 -21.72 -18.85
C LEU A 120 36.96 -20.34 -19.51
N GLU A 121 35.87 -19.73 -20.02
CA GLU A 121 35.89 -18.37 -20.57
C GLU A 121 36.00 -17.30 -19.50
N LEU A 122 35.52 -17.62 -18.34
CA LEU A 122 35.68 -16.79 -17.15
C LEU A 122 37.04 -17.02 -16.48
N ASN A 123 38.13 -17.07 -17.14
CA ASN A 123 39.50 -17.27 -16.63
C ASN A 123 39.73 -16.44 -15.33
N LEU A 124 39.06 -16.90 -14.23
CA LEU A 124 38.84 -16.12 -13.05
C LEU A 124 40.05 -16.23 -12.14
N SER A 125 40.76 -15.14 -12.05
CA SER A 125 41.65 -14.84 -10.95
C SER A 125 40.87 -14.81 -9.63
N SER A 126 41.54 -14.95 -8.50
CA SER A 126 40.94 -14.93 -7.16
C SER A 126 40.08 -13.68 -6.91
N PHE A 127 39.17 -13.71 -5.94
CA PHE A 127 38.36 -12.53 -5.59
C PHE A 127 39.21 -11.33 -5.22
N GLU A 128 40.42 -11.54 -4.71
CA GLU A 128 41.36 -10.46 -4.42
C GLU A 128 41.78 -9.69 -5.67
N GLU A 129 41.80 -10.34 -6.83
CA GLU A 129 42.05 -9.65 -8.11
C GLU A 129 40.81 -8.97 -8.68
N TRP A 130 39.60 -9.33 -8.24
CA TRP A 130 38.36 -8.71 -8.68
C TRP A 130 38.05 -7.40 -8.00
N GLY A 131 38.56 -7.19 -6.79
CA GLY A 131 38.30 -6.00 -6.02
C GLY A 131 38.92 -6.02 -4.64
N VAL A 132 38.61 -4.99 -3.90
CA VAL A 132 39.15 -4.80 -2.55
C VAL A 132 38.05 -4.35 -1.59
N PHE A 133 38.18 -4.68 -0.31
CA PHE A 133 37.34 -4.13 0.74
C PHE A 133 37.89 -2.75 1.16
N GLU A 134 37.01 -1.76 1.07
CA GLU A 134 37.29 -0.40 1.58
C GLU A 134 36.41 -0.15 2.80
N PRO A 135 36.93 0.49 3.87
CA PRO A 135 36.11 0.91 4.99
C PRO A 135 35.16 2.05 4.56
N VAL A 136 33.90 1.95 4.96
CA VAL A 136 32.86 2.91 4.65
C VAL A 136 32.14 3.31 5.93
N ASN A 137 32.18 4.58 6.29
CA ASN A 137 31.38 5.10 7.41
C ASN A 137 29.94 5.31 6.96
N LEU A 138 28.98 5.02 7.84
CA LEU A 138 27.57 5.14 7.49
C LEU A 138 27.16 6.55 7.09
N ILE A 139 27.89 7.59 7.55
CA ILE A 139 27.62 8.99 7.16
C ILE A 139 27.78 9.20 5.64
N GLN A 140 28.73 8.52 5.01
CA GLN A 140 28.94 8.62 3.56
C GLN A 140 27.74 8.12 2.77
N LEU A 141 27.03 7.10 3.31
CA LEU A 141 25.86 6.49 2.67
C LEU A 141 24.60 7.36 2.72
N LYS A 142 24.62 8.51 3.42
CA LYS A 142 23.54 9.51 3.39
C LYS A 142 23.38 10.13 2.00
N ASP A 143 24.49 10.27 1.26
CA ASP A 143 24.47 10.91 -0.04
C ASP A 143 23.86 9.98 -1.09
N LYS A 144 22.58 10.20 -1.38
CA LYS A 144 21.83 9.42 -2.39
C LYS A 144 22.33 9.65 -3.82
N THR A 145 23.10 10.71 -4.06
CA THR A 145 23.66 10.98 -5.38
C THR A 145 24.87 10.10 -5.65
N LEU A 146 25.59 9.75 -4.59
CA LEU A 146 26.76 8.87 -4.62
C LEU A 146 26.40 7.41 -4.35
N PHE A 147 25.45 7.18 -3.43
CA PHE A 147 25.07 5.84 -2.94
C PHE A 147 23.56 5.60 -3.07
N LYS A 148 23.14 5.09 -4.19
CA LYS A 148 21.71 4.89 -4.53
C LYS A 148 20.93 4.05 -3.50
N ASN A 149 21.58 3.06 -2.88
CA ASN A 149 20.99 2.17 -1.87
C ASN A 149 21.51 2.45 -0.45
N GLY A 150 22.17 3.57 -0.21
CA GLY A 150 22.82 3.89 1.07
C GLY A 150 21.87 3.75 2.28
N TYR A 151 20.64 4.23 2.16
CA TYR A 151 19.64 4.11 3.23
C TYR A 151 19.31 2.65 3.56
N SER A 152 19.16 1.79 2.55
CA SER A 152 18.91 0.35 2.79
C SER A 152 20.11 -0.34 3.46
N VAL A 153 21.31 0.08 3.17
CA VAL A 153 22.52 -0.42 3.84
C VAL A 153 22.54 0.01 5.31
N ILE A 154 22.25 1.29 5.60
CA ILE A 154 22.15 1.80 6.97
C ILE A 154 21.08 1.03 7.77
N GLU A 155 19.87 0.85 7.23
CA GLU A 155 18.78 0.11 7.86
C GLU A 155 19.21 -1.31 8.23
N LYS A 156 19.83 -2.03 7.28
CA LYS A 156 20.29 -3.42 7.48
C LYS A 156 21.45 -3.53 8.47
N THR A 157 22.32 -2.51 8.49
CA THR A 157 23.38 -2.44 9.47
C THR A 157 22.80 -2.37 10.88
N PHE A 158 21.86 -1.49 11.15
CA PHE A 158 21.23 -1.41 12.48
C PHE A 158 20.41 -2.67 12.82
N LEU A 159 19.74 -3.28 11.86
CA LEU A 159 19.05 -4.56 12.10
C LEU A 159 20.03 -5.69 12.50
N SER A 160 21.25 -5.69 11.98
CA SER A 160 22.25 -6.71 12.35
C SER A 160 22.60 -6.70 13.83
N TYR A 161 22.49 -5.55 14.50
CA TYR A 161 22.69 -5.46 15.95
C TYR A 161 21.55 -6.08 16.78
N LEU A 162 20.43 -6.43 16.14
CA LEU A 162 19.29 -7.11 16.77
C LEU A 162 19.34 -8.64 16.60
N LEU A 163 20.27 -9.15 15.77
CA LEU A 163 20.34 -10.58 15.46
C LEU A 163 20.92 -11.37 16.63
N ASP A 164 20.43 -12.59 16.75
CA ASP A 164 20.90 -13.62 17.72
C ASP A 164 20.90 -13.18 19.18
N ARG A 165 20.19 -12.10 19.50
CA ARG A 165 19.94 -11.66 20.87
C ARG A 165 18.63 -12.24 21.36
N ASN A 166 18.64 -12.77 22.55
CA ASN A 166 17.46 -13.30 23.19
C ASN A 166 16.62 -12.17 23.79
N ILE A 167 15.33 -12.15 23.45
CA ILE A 167 14.38 -11.25 24.07
C ILE A 167 13.89 -11.93 25.36
N PRO A 168 14.10 -11.34 26.55
CA PRO A 168 13.46 -11.83 27.77
C PRO A 168 11.96 -11.56 27.65
N PHE A 169 11.18 -12.61 27.55
CA PHE A 169 9.72 -12.50 27.63
C PHE A 169 9.26 -12.62 29.08
N LEU A 170 8.08 -12.07 29.35
CA LEU A 170 7.39 -12.18 30.63
C LEU A 170 7.29 -13.65 31.08
N ASP A 171 7.23 -13.89 32.38
CA ASP A 171 7.10 -15.24 32.95
C ASP A 171 6.06 -16.08 32.20
N GLY A 172 6.49 -17.23 31.65
CA GLY A 172 5.65 -18.15 30.87
C GLY A 172 5.60 -17.91 29.37
N ALA A 173 6.26 -16.89 28.86
CA ALA A 173 6.39 -16.65 27.43
C ALA A 173 7.68 -17.29 26.87
N PRO A 174 7.68 -17.64 25.57
CA PRO A 174 8.87 -18.21 24.95
C PRO A 174 9.98 -17.16 24.83
N GLN A 175 11.19 -17.61 24.97
CA GLN A 175 12.36 -16.83 24.65
C GLN A 175 12.40 -16.63 23.11
N LEU A 176 12.46 -15.40 22.65
CA LEU A 176 12.52 -15.11 21.22
C LEU A 176 13.87 -14.53 20.83
N SER A 177 14.42 -15.04 19.76
CA SER A 177 15.57 -14.48 19.05
C SER A 177 15.16 -14.05 17.66
N PHE A 178 15.70 -12.93 17.17
CA PHE A 178 15.50 -12.46 15.82
C PHE A 178 16.61 -12.96 14.90
N HIS A 179 16.20 -13.41 13.72
CA HIS A 179 17.09 -13.86 12.66
C HIS A 179 16.84 -13.02 11.41
N ARG A 180 17.83 -12.94 10.55
CA ARG A 180 17.74 -12.16 9.32
C ARG A 180 16.68 -12.70 8.40
N MET A 181 15.86 -11.80 7.86
CA MET A 181 14.93 -12.11 6.77
C MET A 181 15.50 -11.58 5.47
N ILE A 182 15.89 -12.48 4.58
CA ILE A 182 16.47 -12.16 3.28
C ILE A 182 15.33 -12.06 2.28
N SER A 183 15.11 -10.84 1.78
CA SER A 183 14.08 -10.53 0.79
C SER A 183 14.67 -9.61 -0.29
N GLU A 184 14.05 -9.57 -1.46
CA GLU A 184 14.49 -8.69 -2.55
C GLU A 184 14.34 -7.19 -2.22
N SER A 185 13.36 -6.88 -1.41
CA SER A 185 13.07 -5.51 -0.98
C SER A 185 12.75 -5.49 0.50
N GLY A 186 13.36 -4.56 1.21
CA GLY A 186 13.09 -4.35 2.62
C GLY A 186 14.19 -4.82 3.54
N SER A 187 14.20 -4.18 4.70
CA SER A 187 15.15 -4.41 5.78
C SER A 187 14.38 -4.96 6.97
N SER A 188 14.41 -6.28 7.15
CA SER A 188 13.56 -6.97 8.12
C SER A 188 14.29 -8.08 8.84
N VAL A 189 13.89 -8.32 10.09
CA VAL A 189 14.26 -9.49 10.87
C VAL A 189 13.03 -10.20 11.40
N MET A 190 13.12 -11.51 11.64
CA MET A 190 11.99 -12.34 12.03
C MET A 190 12.38 -13.30 13.14
N SER A 191 11.47 -13.51 14.11
CA SER A 191 11.65 -14.51 15.14
C SER A 191 11.37 -15.92 14.60
N LEU A 192 11.91 -16.93 15.29
CA LEU A 192 11.50 -18.31 15.06
C LEU A 192 9.98 -18.46 15.25
N PRO A 193 9.33 -19.41 14.57
CA PRO A 193 7.92 -19.68 14.75
C PRO A 193 7.59 -20.10 16.17
N TYR A 194 6.61 -19.46 16.77
CA TYR A 194 6.02 -19.86 18.03
C TYR A 194 4.77 -20.69 17.80
N PHE A 195 4.61 -21.78 18.54
CA PHE A 195 3.49 -22.71 18.46
C PHE A 195 2.58 -22.52 19.68
N PRO A 196 1.50 -21.74 19.55
CA PRO A 196 0.58 -21.53 20.66
C PRO A 196 -0.22 -22.80 20.95
N LYS A 197 -0.63 -23.02 22.22
CA LYS A 197 -1.49 -24.16 22.62
C LYS A 197 -2.80 -24.22 21.84
N LYS A 198 -3.30 -23.06 21.40
CA LYS A 198 -4.48 -22.89 20.55
C LYS A 198 -4.14 -21.91 19.44
N GLY A 199 -4.50 -22.21 18.19
CA GLY A 199 -4.21 -21.35 17.04
C GLY A 199 -3.16 -21.95 16.12
N THR A 200 -2.76 -21.19 15.13
CA THR A 200 -1.72 -21.56 14.16
C THR A 200 -0.39 -20.93 14.54
N PRO A 201 0.74 -21.52 14.11
CA PRO A 201 2.07 -20.97 14.39
C PRO A 201 2.22 -19.55 13.82
N TYR A 202 3.05 -18.74 14.47
CA TYR A 202 3.35 -17.38 14.02
C TYR A 202 4.75 -16.93 14.42
N SER A 203 5.28 -15.93 13.71
CA SER A 203 6.56 -15.28 14.03
C SER A 203 6.37 -13.77 14.19
N TYR A 204 7.14 -13.16 15.07
CA TYR A 204 7.25 -11.71 15.15
C TYR A 204 8.19 -11.21 14.06
N THR A 205 7.86 -10.07 13.46
CA THR A 205 8.66 -9.46 12.41
C THR A 205 8.90 -7.98 12.74
N LEU A 206 10.12 -7.53 12.51
CA LEU A 206 10.53 -6.13 12.62
C LEU A 206 11.02 -5.66 11.27
N ASP A 207 10.41 -4.60 10.76
CA ASP A 207 10.91 -3.87 9.60
C ASP A 207 11.58 -2.59 10.07
N ALA A 208 12.77 -2.30 9.56
CA ALA A 208 13.43 -1.01 9.74
C ALA A 208 13.21 -0.14 8.48
N THR A 209 13.05 1.14 8.71
CA THR A 209 12.93 2.13 7.64
C THR A 209 13.68 3.40 8.07
N LEU A 210 14.54 3.89 7.20
CA LEU A 210 15.21 5.16 7.40
C LEU A 210 14.41 6.27 6.72
N THR A 211 14.00 7.26 7.49
CA THR A 211 13.24 8.40 7.01
C THR A 211 13.97 9.70 7.32
N THR A 212 13.82 10.69 6.45
CA THR A 212 14.31 12.04 6.69
C THR A 212 13.14 12.91 7.11
N ILE A 213 13.28 13.65 8.19
CA ILE A 213 12.29 14.67 8.55
C ILE A 213 12.32 15.74 7.47
N PRO A 214 11.18 16.04 6.82
CA PRO A 214 11.14 17.02 5.76
C PRO A 214 11.77 18.35 6.19
N ASN A 215 12.49 19.00 5.28
CA ASN A 215 13.17 20.27 5.49
C ASN A 215 14.26 20.25 6.59
N THR A 216 14.77 19.09 6.92
CA THR A 216 15.89 18.91 7.86
C THR A 216 16.83 17.82 7.36
N GLU A 217 18.03 17.78 7.90
CA GLU A 217 18.97 16.66 7.68
C GLU A 217 18.85 15.55 8.74
N ILE A 218 17.82 15.64 9.58
CA ILE A 218 17.60 14.69 10.66
C ILE A 218 17.09 13.37 10.06
N LEU A 219 17.84 12.31 10.31
CA LEU A 219 17.46 10.96 9.96
C LEU A 219 16.81 10.28 11.17
N LEU A 220 15.69 9.60 10.90
CA LEU A 220 14.98 8.75 11.86
C LEU A 220 15.07 7.30 11.40
N LEU A 221 15.59 6.45 12.27
CA LEU A 221 15.51 5.01 12.13
C LEU A 221 14.21 4.54 12.80
N GLU A 222 13.25 4.17 12.01
CA GLU A 222 11.89 3.81 12.45
C GLU A 222 11.68 2.30 12.33
N PHE A 223 11.06 1.68 13.34
CA PHE A 223 10.75 0.27 13.32
C PHE A 223 9.24 0.03 13.32
N LYS A 224 8.82 -0.93 12.51
CA LYS A 224 7.46 -1.44 12.46
C LYS A 224 7.42 -2.89 12.91
N THR A 225 6.53 -3.18 13.84
CA THR A 225 6.36 -4.51 14.42
C THR A 225 5.06 -5.14 13.94
N TYR A 226 5.10 -6.40 13.54
CA TYR A 226 3.91 -7.17 13.16
C TYR A 226 4.15 -8.67 13.30
N ILE A 227 3.13 -9.49 13.07
CA ILE A 227 3.28 -10.95 13.05
C ILE A 227 3.02 -11.51 11.65
N LYS A 228 3.74 -12.58 11.32
CA LYS A 228 3.44 -13.47 10.20
C LYS A 228 2.81 -14.74 10.73
N VAL A 229 1.69 -15.13 10.15
CA VAL A 229 0.96 -16.35 10.55
C VAL A 229 1.23 -17.44 9.54
N TRP A 230 1.55 -18.64 10.01
CA TRP A 230 1.97 -19.76 9.20
C TRP A 230 0.88 -20.80 9.04
N ILE A 231 0.90 -21.50 7.90
CA ILE A 231 0.09 -22.67 7.66
C ILE A 231 0.71 -23.84 8.42
N ALA A 232 -0.06 -24.48 9.31
CA ALA A 232 0.40 -25.65 10.07
C ALA A 232 0.14 -26.97 9.31
N GLU A 233 -0.89 -27.02 8.47
CA GLU A 233 -1.23 -28.19 7.66
C GLU A 233 -0.22 -28.39 6.52
N LYS A 234 -0.28 -29.56 5.87
CA LYS A 234 0.56 -29.83 4.69
C LYS A 234 0.39 -28.71 3.66
N PRO A 235 1.47 -28.03 3.26
CA PRO A 235 1.35 -26.91 2.32
C PRO A 235 0.67 -27.26 1.00
N ASN A 236 0.85 -28.49 0.51
CA ASN A 236 0.18 -28.94 -0.71
C ASN A 236 -1.34 -28.88 -0.61
N ASN A 237 -1.92 -29.25 0.53
CA ASN A 237 -3.35 -29.12 0.77
C ASN A 237 -3.81 -27.67 0.73
N ALA A 238 -3.00 -26.76 1.30
CA ALA A 238 -3.27 -25.33 1.28
C ALA A 238 -3.17 -24.76 -0.14
N PHE A 239 -2.17 -25.16 -0.93
CA PHE A 239 -2.05 -24.75 -2.33
C PHE A 239 -3.26 -25.19 -3.16
N ASN A 240 -3.76 -26.40 -2.97
CA ASN A 240 -4.91 -26.89 -3.69
C ASN A 240 -6.22 -26.19 -3.31
N GLN A 241 -6.34 -25.74 -2.06
CA GLN A 241 -7.58 -25.12 -1.55
C GLN A 241 -7.61 -23.60 -1.73
N TYR A 242 -6.46 -22.93 -1.61
CA TYR A 242 -6.39 -21.47 -1.44
C TYR A 242 -5.71 -20.74 -2.56
N PHE A 243 -4.87 -21.42 -3.36
CA PHE A 243 -4.10 -20.77 -4.41
C PHE A 243 -4.68 -21.08 -5.79
N LYS A 244 -5.16 -20.06 -6.46
CA LYS A 244 -5.58 -20.15 -7.87
C LYS A 244 -4.35 -20.17 -8.77
N GLU A 245 -4.44 -20.81 -9.94
CA GLU A 245 -3.34 -21.04 -10.90
C GLU A 245 -2.52 -19.80 -11.28
N SER A 246 -3.07 -18.60 -11.14
CA SER A 246 -2.42 -17.35 -11.55
C SER A 246 -1.80 -16.53 -10.42
N LYS A 247 -1.95 -16.96 -9.15
CA LYS A 247 -1.45 -16.17 -8.01
C LYS A 247 -0.15 -16.71 -7.47
N THR A 248 0.80 -15.81 -7.24
CA THR A 248 2.01 -16.08 -6.48
C THR A 248 1.76 -15.98 -4.98
N THR A 249 2.44 -16.79 -4.21
CA THR A 249 2.43 -16.71 -2.76
C THR A 249 3.84 -16.59 -2.20
N ASN A 250 3.99 -15.84 -1.13
CA ASN A 250 5.26 -15.74 -0.42
C ASN A 250 5.42 -16.92 0.53
N ALA A 251 6.55 -17.59 0.41
CA ALA A 251 7.03 -18.60 1.33
C ALA A 251 8.39 -18.19 1.88
N TYR A 252 8.78 -18.80 2.98
CA TYR A 252 10.05 -18.50 3.66
C TYR A 252 10.76 -19.81 3.97
N PHE A 253 11.95 -19.95 3.42
CA PHE A 253 12.83 -21.03 3.83
C PHE A 253 13.66 -20.62 5.04
N TYR A 254 13.52 -21.38 6.11
CA TYR A 254 14.48 -21.36 7.19
C TYR A 254 15.65 -22.25 6.81
N THR A 255 16.83 -21.67 6.81
CA THR A 255 18.08 -22.37 6.48
C THR A 255 19.03 -22.30 7.68
N PRO A 256 19.14 -23.37 8.48
CA PRO A 256 20.26 -23.52 9.37
C PRO A 256 21.46 -23.91 8.51
N LEU A 257 22.45 -23.04 8.38
CA LEU A 257 23.67 -23.41 7.68
C LEU A 257 24.55 -24.23 8.61
N THR A 258 24.79 -25.42 8.17
CA THR A 258 25.88 -26.25 8.72
C THR A 258 27.04 -26.15 7.73
N SER A 259 28.07 -25.38 8.04
CA SER A 259 29.37 -25.69 7.46
C SER A 259 29.68 -27.11 7.89
N ALA A 260 29.99 -27.94 6.91
CA ALA A 260 30.19 -29.37 7.05
C ALA A 260 30.76 -29.83 8.40
N ALA A 261 29.99 -30.50 9.17
CA ALA A 261 30.29 -31.53 10.16
C ALA A 261 29.72 -31.39 11.57
N ILE A 262 29.46 -30.24 12.15
CA ILE A 262 28.94 -30.16 13.54
C ILE A 262 27.91 -29.02 13.65
N PRO A 263 26.60 -29.29 13.91
CA PRO A 263 25.64 -28.24 14.29
C PRO A 263 26.06 -27.63 15.62
N SER A 264 26.57 -26.42 15.63
CA SER A 264 26.79 -25.66 16.85
C SER A 264 25.60 -24.69 17.07
N GLU A 265 25.32 -24.34 18.32
CA GLU A 265 24.32 -23.34 18.68
C GLU A 265 24.62 -21.97 18.06
N THR A 266 25.86 -21.77 17.60
CA THR A 266 26.34 -20.55 16.93
C THR A 266 26.16 -20.54 15.40
N THR A 267 25.56 -21.59 14.82
CA THR A 267 25.35 -21.63 13.35
C THR A 267 24.44 -20.48 12.89
N PRO A 268 24.86 -19.69 11.89
CA PRO A 268 24.04 -18.61 11.38
C PRO A 268 22.71 -19.13 10.85
N LYS A 269 21.64 -18.44 11.16
CA LYS A 269 20.26 -18.82 10.81
C LYS A 269 19.60 -17.67 10.06
N SER A 270 18.91 -18.00 8.98
CA SER A 270 18.20 -16.98 8.22
C SER A 270 16.88 -17.49 7.64
N PHE A 271 15.99 -16.55 7.31
CA PHE A 271 14.76 -16.79 6.56
C PHE A 271 14.87 -16.21 5.17
N ASN A 272 14.76 -17.05 4.16
CA ASN A 272 14.82 -16.64 2.76
C ASN A 272 13.42 -16.57 2.18
N GLN A 273 12.97 -15.36 1.82
CA GLN A 273 11.68 -15.17 1.16
C GLN A 273 11.79 -15.63 -0.29
N ILE A 274 10.87 -16.50 -0.69
CA ILE A 274 10.70 -16.95 -2.07
C ILE A 274 9.25 -16.74 -2.50
N SER A 275 9.04 -16.56 -3.81
CA SER A 275 7.72 -16.49 -4.41
C SER A 275 7.41 -17.81 -5.11
N LEU A 276 6.35 -18.47 -4.68
CA LEU A 276 5.88 -19.74 -5.26
C LEU A 276 4.65 -19.51 -6.13
N ARG A 277 4.54 -20.27 -7.22
CA ARG A 277 3.33 -20.33 -8.03
C ARG A 277 2.98 -21.77 -8.38
N LYS A 278 1.70 -22.01 -8.62
CA LYS A 278 1.21 -23.27 -9.16
C LYS A 278 1.34 -23.24 -10.69
N LYS A 279 2.04 -24.20 -11.26
CA LYS A 279 2.16 -24.41 -12.71
C LYS A 279 1.38 -25.66 -13.06
N LYS A 280 0.54 -25.59 -14.09
CA LYS A 280 -0.16 -26.73 -14.64
C LYS A 280 0.39 -27.04 -16.02
N GLU A 281 1.04 -28.18 -16.17
CA GLU A 281 1.49 -28.70 -17.45
C GLU A 281 0.75 -30.01 -17.74
N LYS A 282 -0.07 -29.98 -18.80
CA LYS A 282 -0.93 -31.13 -19.20
C LYS A 282 -1.85 -31.57 -18.04
N SER A 283 -1.53 -32.64 -17.34
CA SER A 283 -2.31 -33.17 -16.21
C SER A 283 -1.59 -33.07 -14.87
N ILE A 284 -0.37 -32.55 -14.85
CA ILE A 284 0.46 -32.47 -13.65
C ILE A 284 0.39 -31.04 -13.11
N GLU A 285 0.00 -30.91 -11.86
CA GLU A 285 0.06 -29.63 -11.12
C GLU A 285 1.30 -29.66 -10.22
N GLU A 286 2.20 -28.71 -10.45
CA GLU A 286 3.46 -28.57 -9.71
C GLU A 286 3.56 -27.17 -9.11
N VAL A 287 4.15 -27.08 -7.91
CA VAL A 287 4.48 -25.80 -7.27
C VAL A 287 5.95 -25.52 -7.54
N ILE A 288 6.21 -24.39 -8.18
CA ILE A 288 7.55 -23.97 -8.57
C ILE A 288 7.89 -22.58 -8.06
N PRO A 289 9.16 -22.25 -7.85
CA PRO A 289 9.59 -20.88 -7.66
C PRO A 289 9.19 -20.03 -8.87
N TYR A 290 8.65 -18.85 -8.62
CA TYR A 290 8.15 -17.96 -9.69
C TYR A 290 9.27 -17.15 -10.34
N LYS A 291 10.22 -16.64 -9.51
CA LYS A 291 11.30 -15.78 -9.98
C LYS A 291 12.55 -16.58 -10.29
N THR A 292 13.30 -16.15 -11.28
CA THR A 292 14.59 -16.77 -11.66
C THR A 292 15.56 -16.78 -10.47
N SER A 293 15.58 -15.70 -9.68
CA SER A 293 16.40 -15.63 -8.46
C SER A 293 16.00 -16.67 -7.41
N ASP A 294 14.72 -17.01 -7.31
CA ASP A 294 14.23 -18.02 -6.37
C ASP A 294 14.54 -19.43 -6.88
N GLN A 295 14.50 -19.64 -8.19
CA GLN A 295 14.92 -20.90 -8.83
C GLN A 295 16.41 -21.16 -8.60
N TYR A 296 17.24 -20.17 -8.89
CA TYR A 296 18.69 -20.28 -8.68
C TYR A 296 19.03 -20.56 -7.21
N PHE A 297 18.39 -19.83 -6.27
CA PHE A 297 18.56 -20.07 -4.84
C PHE A 297 18.25 -21.52 -4.43
N CYS A 298 17.14 -22.07 -4.92
CA CYS A 298 16.76 -23.45 -4.61
C CYS A 298 17.75 -24.46 -5.21
N GLU A 299 18.23 -24.21 -6.42
CA GLU A 299 19.20 -25.09 -7.10
C GLU A 299 20.55 -25.08 -6.40
N GLN A 300 21.08 -23.91 -6.04
CA GLN A 300 22.37 -23.77 -5.35
C GLN A 300 22.41 -24.48 -3.98
N LEU A 301 21.30 -24.46 -3.27
CA LEU A 301 21.17 -25.09 -1.95
C LEU A 301 20.60 -26.53 -2.03
N GLY A 302 20.41 -27.08 -3.22
CA GLY A 302 19.86 -28.43 -3.41
C GLY A 302 18.41 -28.56 -2.88
N ILE A 303 17.65 -27.46 -2.84
CA ILE A 303 16.29 -27.42 -2.28
C ILE A 303 15.28 -27.97 -3.29
N ASN A 304 14.70 -29.13 -2.98
CA ASN A 304 13.53 -29.64 -3.69
C ASN A 304 12.25 -29.19 -2.97
N ILE A 305 11.55 -28.19 -3.50
CA ILE A 305 10.34 -27.61 -2.89
C ILE A 305 9.28 -28.67 -2.63
N ASN A 306 9.06 -29.62 -3.54
CA ASN A 306 8.00 -30.61 -3.43
C ASN A 306 8.16 -31.50 -2.20
N GLN A 307 9.38 -31.75 -1.74
CA GLN A 307 9.62 -32.51 -0.50
C GLN A 307 9.11 -31.76 0.75
N PHE A 308 9.15 -30.43 0.74
CA PHE A 308 8.68 -29.61 1.87
C PHE A 308 7.17 -29.40 1.84
N LEU A 309 6.52 -29.50 0.70
CA LEU A 309 5.07 -29.29 0.60
C LEU A 309 4.25 -30.42 1.25
N GLU A 310 4.82 -31.57 1.42
CA GLU A 310 4.18 -32.74 2.07
C GLU A 310 4.43 -32.80 3.57
N LYS A 311 5.29 -31.93 4.13
CA LYS A 311 5.58 -31.89 5.56
C LYS A 311 4.62 -30.96 6.29
N GLU A 312 4.06 -31.40 7.40
CA GLU A 312 3.27 -30.56 8.31
C GLU A 312 4.19 -29.77 9.24
N LEU A 313 3.83 -28.52 9.51
CA LEU A 313 4.53 -27.68 10.47
C LEU A 313 3.94 -27.92 11.88
N LEU A 314 4.29 -29.05 12.50
CA LEU A 314 3.81 -29.43 13.83
C LEU A 314 4.69 -28.84 14.95
N GLU A 315 5.98 -28.78 14.70
CA GLU A 315 7.01 -28.22 15.58
C GLU A 315 8.14 -27.64 14.73
N PHE A 316 8.92 -26.75 15.31
CA PHE A 316 10.01 -26.11 14.58
C PHE A 316 11.35 -26.73 15.00
N ASN A 317 12.05 -27.32 14.05
CA ASN A 317 13.38 -27.89 14.27
C ASN A 317 14.47 -26.90 13.86
N LEU A 318 15.27 -26.46 14.82
CA LEU A 318 16.35 -25.49 14.61
C LEU A 318 17.48 -26.00 13.71
N ASN A 319 17.59 -27.30 13.57
CA ASN A 319 18.69 -27.95 12.85
C ASN A 319 18.31 -28.44 11.45
N GLU A 320 17.09 -28.24 11.05
CA GLU A 320 16.60 -28.67 9.74
C GLU A 320 16.08 -27.50 8.90
N MET A 321 16.25 -27.60 7.59
CA MET A 321 15.58 -26.69 6.66
C MET A 321 14.06 -26.87 6.77
N GLN A 322 13.33 -25.76 6.80
CA GLN A 322 11.87 -25.77 6.87
C GLN A 322 11.26 -24.72 5.96
N LEU A 323 10.15 -25.08 5.34
CA LEU A 323 9.36 -24.20 4.50
C LEU A 323 8.15 -23.66 5.28
N LEU A 324 8.10 -22.36 5.43
CA LEU A 324 7.01 -21.63 6.07
C LEU A 324 6.19 -20.92 5.01
N ILE A 325 4.88 -21.13 5.00
CA ILE A 325 3.98 -20.52 4.01
C ILE A 325 2.97 -19.63 4.73
N THR A 326 2.86 -18.39 4.28
CA THR A 326 1.87 -17.44 4.82
C THR A 326 0.50 -17.66 4.17
N LEU A 327 -0.55 -17.51 4.96
CA LEU A 327 -1.91 -17.45 4.43
C LEU A 327 -2.14 -16.10 3.73
N PRO A 328 -2.63 -16.10 2.48
CA PRO A 328 -3.06 -14.88 1.83
C PRO A 328 -4.19 -14.19 2.60
N ASN A 329 -4.18 -12.86 2.59
CA ASN A 329 -5.15 -12.05 3.35
C ASN A 329 -6.61 -12.28 2.94
N ASP A 330 -6.86 -12.59 1.67
CA ASP A 330 -8.19 -12.82 1.10
C ASP A 330 -8.77 -14.21 1.40
N THR A 331 -7.97 -15.13 1.94
CA THR A 331 -8.42 -16.49 2.29
C THR A 331 -8.90 -16.65 3.72
N ARG A 332 -8.80 -15.60 4.56
CA ARG A 332 -9.17 -15.63 5.99
C ARG A 332 -10.61 -16.07 6.22
N ASP A 333 -11.56 -15.57 5.42
CA ASP A 333 -12.97 -15.94 5.55
C ASP A 333 -13.24 -17.40 5.18
N HIS A 334 -12.44 -17.98 4.30
CA HIS A 334 -12.49 -19.39 3.98
C HIS A 334 -11.93 -20.26 5.10
N PHE A 335 -10.87 -19.86 5.76
CA PHE A 335 -10.30 -20.55 6.91
C PHE A 335 -11.27 -20.61 8.09
N GLN A 336 -11.98 -19.52 8.35
CA GLN A 336 -13.06 -19.53 9.36
C GLN A 336 -14.17 -20.52 9.01
N LYS A 337 -14.49 -20.69 7.75
CA LYS A 337 -15.53 -21.64 7.29
C LYS A 337 -15.09 -23.10 7.39
N ILE A 338 -13.82 -23.40 7.18
CA ILE A 338 -13.29 -24.76 7.24
C ILE A 338 -13.07 -25.20 8.69
N SER A 339 -12.56 -24.31 9.53
CA SER A 339 -12.37 -24.58 10.95
C SER A 339 -13.68 -24.85 11.69
N THR A 340 -14.79 -24.28 11.24
CA THR A 340 -16.12 -24.53 11.83
C THR A 340 -16.67 -25.92 11.49
N LYS A 341 -16.23 -26.54 10.37
CA LYS A 341 -16.69 -27.88 9.98
C LYS A 341 -15.95 -29.04 10.67
N LYS A 342 -14.73 -28.82 11.17
CA LYS A 342 -13.88 -29.87 11.74
C LYS A 342 -13.43 -29.53 13.16
N LYS A 343 -14.16 -29.04 14.10
CA LYS A 343 -13.68 -28.71 15.49
C LYS A 343 -12.24 -28.14 15.57
N ALA A 344 -11.75 -27.58 14.47
CA ALA A 344 -10.39 -27.07 14.36
C ALA A 344 -10.25 -25.80 15.20
N THR A 345 -9.12 -25.63 15.82
CA THR A 345 -8.75 -24.42 16.56
C THR A 345 -8.84 -23.20 15.64
N LYS A 346 -9.42 -22.11 16.15
CA LYS A 346 -9.47 -20.87 15.37
C LYS A 346 -8.05 -20.45 15.02
N PRO A 347 -7.77 -20.03 13.77
CA PRO A 347 -6.42 -19.62 13.40
C PRO A 347 -6.00 -18.38 14.18
N THR A 348 -4.69 -18.25 14.39
CA THR A 348 -4.09 -17.05 14.96
C THR A 348 -4.46 -15.83 14.11
N GLN A 349 -4.98 -14.80 14.75
CA GLN A 349 -5.40 -13.57 14.10
C GLN A 349 -4.25 -12.55 14.11
N TYR A 350 -4.29 -11.60 13.18
CA TYR A 350 -3.27 -10.56 13.07
C TYR A 350 -3.39 -9.48 14.16
N GLY A 351 -2.34 -8.69 14.27
CA GLY A 351 -2.20 -7.61 15.24
C GLY A 351 -1.42 -8.03 16.47
N LEU A 352 -0.74 -7.07 17.08
CA LEU A 352 0.03 -7.25 18.32
C LEU A 352 -0.67 -6.52 19.45
N GLY A 353 -0.73 -7.17 20.60
CA GLY A 353 -1.17 -6.56 21.84
C GLY A 353 -0.17 -5.51 22.36
N LEU A 354 -0.63 -4.69 23.29
CA LEU A 354 0.25 -3.68 23.89
C LEU A 354 1.40 -4.30 24.69
N PRO A 355 1.16 -5.35 25.51
CA PRO A 355 2.24 -5.94 26.30
C PRO A 355 3.35 -6.51 25.40
N GLU A 356 2.97 -7.13 24.27
CA GLU A 356 3.94 -7.64 23.30
C GLU A 356 4.75 -6.51 22.64
N LYS A 357 4.09 -5.43 22.27
CA LYS A 357 4.76 -4.27 21.70
C LYS A 357 5.74 -3.63 22.69
N GLU A 358 5.35 -3.51 23.94
CA GLU A 358 6.18 -2.92 24.98
C GLU A 358 7.49 -3.69 25.15
N ILE A 359 7.42 -5.02 25.22
CA ILE A 359 8.59 -5.88 25.32
C ILE A 359 9.51 -5.71 24.10
N ILE A 360 8.93 -5.68 22.90
CA ILE A 360 9.70 -5.49 21.67
C ILE A 360 10.36 -4.10 21.65
N PHE A 361 9.65 -3.05 22.08
CA PHE A 361 10.19 -1.71 22.18
C PHE A 361 11.38 -1.63 23.14
N GLU A 362 11.23 -2.25 24.32
CA GLU A 362 12.29 -2.31 25.31
C GLU A 362 13.51 -3.08 24.78
N PHE A 363 13.29 -4.24 24.14
CA PHE A 363 14.34 -5.03 23.52
C PHE A 363 15.14 -4.22 22.50
N ILE A 364 14.46 -3.53 21.54
CA ILE A 364 15.12 -2.74 20.52
C ILE A 364 15.88 -1.57 21.16
N SER A 365 15.26 -0.89 22.11
CA SER A 365 15.88 0.23 22.83
C SER A 365 17.16 -0.21 23.57
N GLN A 366 17.11 -1.31 24.29
CA GLN A 366 18.27 -1.86 24.99
C GLN A 366 19.36 -2.33 24.03
N SER A 367 18.98 -2.93 22.90
CA SER A 367 19.93 -3.43 21.89
C SER A 367 20.69 -2.32 21.18
N LEU A 368 20.04 -1.17 20.94
CA LEU A 368 20.64 -0.04 20.24
C LEU A 368 21.30 1.01 21.16
N LYS A 369 20.99 0.95 22.46
CA LYS A 369 21.59 1.84 23.45
C LYS A 369 23.14 1.83 23.49
N PRO A 370 23.83 0.68 23.36
CA PRO A 370 25.30 0.66 23.32
C PRO A 370 25.90 1.42 22.13
N LEU A 371 25.11 1.66 21.06
CA LEU A 371 25.49 2.47 19.92
C LEU A 371 25.20 3.95 20.13
N GLY A 372 24.78 4.36 21.34
CA GLY A 372 24.38 5.73 21.61
C GLY A 372 23.01 6.13 21.06
N LEU A 373 22.20 5.15 20.59
CA LEU A 373 20.86 5.41 20.08
C LEU A 373 19.82 5.36 21.20
N TYR A 374 19.04 6.42 21.28
CA TYR A 374 17.94 6.54 22.22
C TYR A 374 16.63 6.74 21.46
N MET A 375 15.55 6.19 21.99
CA MET A 375 14.22 6.41 21.44
C MET A 375 13.90 7.90 21.43
N SER A 376 13.24 8.36 20.37
CA SER A 376 12.74 9.74 20.27
C SER A 376 11.82 10.10 21.45
N ASP A 377 11.81 11.36 21.81
CA ASP A 377 10.97 11.86 22.89
C ASP A 377 9.48 11.57 22.65
N PRO A 378 8.71 11.30 23.72
CA PRO A 378 7.28 11.11 23.62
C PRO A 378 6.59 12.28 22.93
N LEU A 379 5.68 11.99 22.01
CA LEU A 379 4.89 12.99 21.31
C LEU A 379 3.86 13.65 22.24
N SER A 380 3.65 14.93 22.07
CA SER A 380 2.68 15.70 22.83
C SER A 380 1.30 15.66 22.17
N ASN A 381 0.25 15.34 22.94
CA ASN A 381 -1.13 15.43 22.45
C ASN A 381 -1.57 16.90 22.37
N VAL A 382 -1.73 17.43 21.17
CA VAL A 382 -2.11 18.83 20.91
C VAL A 382 -3.61 19.03 20.68
N GLY A 383 -4.39 17.98 20.82
CA GLY A 383 -5.83 18.01 20.68
C GLY A 383 -6.34 16.91 19.78
N GLY A 384 -7.61 16.71 19.77
CA GLY A 384 -8.18 15.62 18.98
C GLY A 384 -9.55 15.20 19.42
N ASN A 385 -10.28 16.07 20.10
CA ASN A 385 -11.72 15.98 20.11
C ASN A 385 -12.18 16.26 18.68
N VAL A 386 -11.79 15.34 17.82
CA VAL A 386 -12.26 15.29 16.45
C VAL A 386 -13.76 15.22 16.54
N ILE A 387 -14.41 16.04 15.75
CA ILE A 387 -15.85 16.11 15.59
C ILE A 387 -16.44 14.75 15.95
N LYS A 388 -17.33 14.69 16.91
CA LYS A 388 -18.31 13.62 16.96
C LYS A 388 -19.08 13.74 15.63
N THR A 389 -18.55 13.18 14.56
CA THR A 389 -19.40 12.83 13.43
C THR A 389 -20.50 12.02 14.09
N ASP A 390 -21.73 12.44 13.93
CA ASP A 390 -22.88 11.62 14.23
C ASP A 390 -22.48 10.24 13.71
N LYS A 391 -22.37 9.28 14.60
CA LYS A 391 -21.80 7.94 14.44
C LYS A 391 -21.80 7.55 12.96
N GLY A 392 -20.63 7.69 12.34
CA GLY A 392 -20.50 7.68 10.89
C GLY A 392 -21.28 6.51 10.29
N PHE A 393 -21.67 6.59 9.04
CA PHE A 393 -22.51 5.63 8.33
C PHE A 393 -22.02 4.19 8.50
N ASN A 394 -22.12 3.69 9.76
CA ASN A 394 -21.83 2.31 10.09
C ASN A 394 -22.88 1.44 9.38
N ARG A 395 -22.42 0.47 8.58
CA ARG A 395 -23.25 -0.44 7.77
C ARG A 395 -24.45 -1.02 8.51
N ILE A 396 -24.29 -1.33 9.79
CA ILE A 396 -25.32 -1.94 10.63
C ILE A 396 -26.23 -0.87 11.26
N GLU A 397 -25.70 0.30 11.61
CA GLU A 397 -26.49 1.38 12.24
C GLU A 397 -27.42 2.06 11.24
N ILE A 398 -27.00 2.32 10.00
CA ILE A 398 -27.90 2.80 8.95
C ILE A 398 -29.08 1.84 8.80
N PHE A 399 -28.79 0.54 8.78
CA PHE A 399 -29.79 -0.48 8.56
C PHE A 399 -30.74 -0.63 9.73
N ASN A 400 -30.23 -0.57 10.97
CA ASN A 400 -31.03 -0.79 12.18
C ASN A 400 -31.68 0.49 12.73
N THR A 401 -31.00 1.65 12.66
CA THR A 401 -31.43 2.90 13.29
C THR A 401 -32.48 3.65 12.46
N TYR A 402 -32.42 3.52 11.14
CA TYR A 402 -33.27 4.31 10.24
C TYR A 402 -34.44 3.52 9.64
N GLY A 403 -34.73 2.30 10.13
CA GLY A 403 -35.81 1.50 9.58
C GLY A 403 -35.65 1.13 8.11
N LEU A 404 -34.44 1.30 7.56
CA LEU A 404 -34.13 1.00 6.15
C LEU A 404 -34.43 -0.46 5.77
N LYS A 405 -34.52 -1.33 6.77
CA LYS A 405 -34.93 -2.74 6.56
C LYS A 405 -36.31 -2.85 5.93
N ASP A 406 -37.25 -2.08 6.45
CA ASP A 406 -38.63 -2.07 5.96
C ASP A 406 -38.76 -1.27 4.65
N PHE A 407 -37.81 -0.35 4.40
CA PHE A 407 -37.74 0.48 3.22
C PHE A 407 -37.06 -0.23 2.03
N LEU A 408 -35.97 -0.98 2.28
CA LEU A 408 -35.23 -1.68 1.21
C LEU A 408 -35.99 -2.87 0.63
N PHE A 409 -36.97 -3.39 1.32
CA PHE A 409 -37.66 -4.62 0.95
C PHE A 409 -39.19 -4.46 0.78
N THR A 410 -39.68 -3.21 0.69
CA THR A 410 -41.07 -2.94 0.39
C THR A 410 -41.46 -3.34 -1.03
N THR A 411 -42.70 -3.78 -1.22
CA THR A 411 -43.28 -3.97 -2.54
C THR A 411 -43.61 -2.61 -3.18
N GLN A 412 -43.85 -2.59 -4.50
CA GLN A 412 -44.28 -1.38 -5.18
C GLN A 412 -45.61 -0.84 -4.61
N GLU A 413 -46.52 -1.69 -4.27
CA GLU A 413 -47.82 -1.37 -3.65
C GLU A 413 -47.61 -0.71 -2.28
N GLU A 414 -46.71 -1.25 -1.44
CA GLU A 414 -46.35 -0.63 -0.16
C GLU A 414 -45.61 0.72 -0.30
N GLU A 415 -44.86 0.94 -1.40
CA GLU A 415 -44.28 2.24 -1.73
C GLU A 415 -45.36 3.24 -2.20
N GLU A 416 -46.37 2.79 -2.96
CA GLU A 416 -47.48 3.61 -3.40
C GLU A 416 -48.37 4.07 -2.21
N GLU A 417 -48.60 3.19 -1.23
CA GLU A 417 -49.27 3.54 0.03
C GLU A 417 -48.50 4.55 0.89
N LYS A 418 -47.19 4.62 0.70
CA LYS A 418 -46.29 5.57 1.42
C LYS A 418 -46.05 6.88 0.67
N MET A 419 -46.71 7.11 -0.47
CA MET A 419 -46.60 8.38 -1.21
C MET A 419 -46.97 9.56 -0.33
N GLY A 420 -46.09 10.56 -0.29
CA GLY A 420 -46.23 11.73 0.55
C GLY A 420 -45.78 11.55 2.02
N LYS A 421 -45.41 10.36 2.48
CA LYS A 421 -44.83 10.16 3.80
C LYS A 421 -43.34 10.41 3.80
N THR A 422 -42.87 11.27 4.70
CA THR A 422 -41.44 11.55 4.90
C THR A 422 -40.79 10.46 5.72
N ILE A 423 -39.74 9.86 5.23
CA ILE A 423 -38.92 8.89 5.95
C ILE A 423 -37.81 9.62 6.69
N THR A 424 -37.59 9.29 7.94
CA THR A 424 -36.46 9.85 8.71
C THR A 424 -35.14 9.33 8.13
N LEU A 425 -34.38 10.19 7.49
CA LEU A 425 -33.11 9.87 6.85
C LEU A 425 -31.92 10.45 7.63
N PRO A 426 -30.68 10.03 7.30
CA PRO A 426 -29.47 10.56 7.89
C PRO A 426 -29.43 12.09 7.87
N LYS A 427 -28.98 12.71 8.95
CA LYS A 427 -28.94 14.18 9.12
C LYS A 427 -28.00 14.89 8.15
N ASN A 428 -27.02 14.18 7.60
CA ASN A 428 -26.00 14.70 6.69
C ASN A 428 -26.04 13.97 5.35
N PRO A 429 -26.95 14.34 4.43
CA PRO A 429 -26.99 13.72 3.11
C PRO A 429 -25.79 14.16 2.28
N PHE A 430 -25.46 13.34 1.27
CA PHE A 430 -24.51 13.74 0.25
C PHE A 430 -25.10 14.81 -0.66
N ASN A 431 -24.26 15.75 -1.03
CA ASN A 431 -24.65 16.90 -1.86
C ASN A 431 -23.67 17.09 -3.01
N HIS A 432 -24.13 17.75 -4.05
CA HIS A 432 -23.32 18.20 -5.17
C HIS A 432 -23.51 19.71 -5.35
N ALA A 433 -22.42 20.45 -5.39
CA ALA A 433 -22.47 21.92 -5.38
C ALA A 433 -23.24 22.52 -6.55
N LYS A 434 -23.23 21.87 -7.72
CA LYS A 434 -23.83 22.39 -8.97
C LYS A 434 -25.07 21.64 -9.43
N LYS A 435 -25.40 20.45 -8.87
CA LYS A 435 -26.52 19.63 -9.37
C LYS A 435 -27.73 19.73 -8.48
N SER A 436 -28.86 20.07 -9.10
CA SER A 436 -30.18 20.03 -8.46
C SER A 436 -30.92 18.71 -8.72
N SER A 437 -30.39 17.86 -9.57
CA SER A 437 -30.97 16.56 -9.91
C SER A 437 -29.89 15.51 -10.23
N LEU A 438 -30.26 14.24 -10.08
CA LEU A 438 -29.45 13.09 -10.48
C LEU A 438 -30.36 12.03 -11.10
N THR A 439 -30.06 11.61 -12.32
CA THR A 439 -30.70 10.49 -12.97
C THR A 439 -29.72 9.31 -13.07
N ILE A 440 -30.13 8.13 -12.61
CA ILE A 440 -29.26 6.94 -12.57
C ILE A 440 -29.87 5.82 -13.42
N GLY A 441 -29.10 5.32 -14.38
CA GLY A 441 -29.43 4.13 -15.13
C GLY A 441 -29.18 2.85 -14.34
N LEU A 442 -30.14 1.92 -14.31
CA LEU A 442 -30.00 0.61 -13.65
C LEU A 442 -30.04 -0.52 -14.69
N PHE A 443 -28.86 -1.04 -15.04
CA PHE A 443 -28.70 -2.25 -15.86
C PHE A 443 -28.51 -3.45 -14.91
N VAL A 444 -29.55 -3.74 -14.11
CA VAL A 444 -29.52 -4.72 -13.06
C VAL A 444 -30.77 -5.59 -13.17
N SER A 445 -30.58 -6.88 -13.39
CA SER A 445 -31.69 -7.85 -13.53
C SER A 445 -32.19 -8.40 -12.19
N ASN A 446 -31.29 -8.48 -11.21
CA ASN A 446 -31.61 -9.00 -9.89
C ASN A 446 -32.44 -8.00 -9.07
N LEU A 447 -33.69 -8.34 -8.78
CA LEU A 447 -34.63 -7.47 -8.07
C LEU A 447 -34.14 -7.02 -6.69
N TRP A 448 -33.41 -7.87 -5.97
CA TRP A 448 -32.88 -7.53 -4.65
C TRP A 448 -31.73 -6.53 -4.73
N LEU A 449 -30.87 -6.65 -5.76
CA LEU A 449 -29.84 -5.66 -6.03
C LEU A 449 -30.46 -4.34 -6.46
N GLN A 450 -31.47 -4.34 -7.32
CA GLN A 450 -32.20 -3.12 -7.72
C GLN A 450 -32.76 -2.38 -6.50
N LYS A 451 -33.54 -3.09 -5.66
CA LYS A 451 -34.12 -2.51 -4.44
C LYS A 451 -33.06 -1.97 -3.48
N GLY A 452 -31.97 -2.72 -3.29
CA GLY A 452 -30.85 -2.27 -2.45
C GLY A 452 -30.17 -1.02 -2.99
N LEU A 453 -29.89 -0.94 -4.30
CA LEU A 453 -29.25 0.21 -4.93
C LEU A 453 -30.14 1.46 -4.86
N ILE A 454 -31.44 1.33 -5.18
CA ILE A 454 -32.41 2.42 -5.08
C ILE A 454 -32.51 2.91 -3.63
N GLY A 455 -32.72 2.02 -2.69
CA GLY A 455 -32.90 2.35 -1.29
C GLY A 455 -31.68 3.00 -0.66
N PHE A 456 -30.49 2.45 -0.85
CA PHE A 456 -29.28 3.03 -0.27
C PHE A 456 -28.90 4.36 -0.93
N THR A 457 -29.04 4.50 -2.25
CA THR A 457 -28.76 5.78 -2.94
C THR A 457 -29.72 6.87 -2.47
N ARG A 458 -31.02 6.56 -2.33
CA ARG A 458 -32.00 7.48 -1.72
C ARG A 458 -31.61 7.90 -0.32
N ALA A 459 -31.26 6.94 0.53
CA ALA A 459 -30.86 7.21 1.90
C ALA A 459 -29.62 8.10 1.97
N LEU A 460 -28.59 7.80 1.17
CA LEU A 460 -27.36 8.58 1.13
C LEU A 460 -27.59 10.02 0.64
N LEU A 461 -28.48 10.21 -0.32
CA LEU A 461 -28.83 11.55 -0.85
C LEU A 461 -29.90 12.28 -0.05
N GLY A 462 -30.52 11.63 0.94
CA GLY A 462 -31.61 12.24 1.70
C GLY A 462 -32.92 12.43 0.90
N ALA A 463 -33.09 11.70 -0.23
CA ALA A 463 -34.28 11.78 -1.08
C ALA A 463 -35.46 11.00 -0.44
N SER A 464 -36.09 11.63 0.54
CA SER A 464 -37.09 11.01 1.42
C SER A 464 -38.48 10.94 0.81
N THR A 465 -38.87 11.94 0.00
CA THR A 465 -40.24 12.06 -0.51
C THR A 465 -40.38 11.29 -1.82
N VAL A 466 -41.35 10.41 -1.90
CA VAL A 466 -41.73 9.69 -3.12
C VAL A 466 -42.63 10.61 -3.94
N ILE A 467 -42.21 10.98 -5.15
CA ILE A 467 -42.99 11.78 -6.09
C ILE A 467 -43.75 10.86 -7.05
N ASP A 468 -43.05 9.83 -7.56
CA ASP A 468 -43.65 8.84 -8.45
C ASP A 468 -42.98 7.48 -8.21
N ALA A 469 -43.66 6.60 -7.50
CA ALA A 469 -43.13 5.28 -7.18
C ALA A 469 -42.93 4.40 -8.43
N LYS A 470 -43.84 4.49 -9.41
CA LYS A 470 -43.81 3.70 -10.64
C LYS A 470 -42.60 4.04 -11.51
N ASN A 471 -42.22 5.31 -11.56
CA ASN A 471 -41.08 5.80 -12.32
C ASN A 471 -39.85 6.04 -11.45
N HIS A 472 -39.83 5.52 -10.21
CA HIS A 472 -38.72 5.65 -9.25
C HIS A 472 -38.18 7.09 -9.15
N TYR A 473 -39.09 8.06 -8.95
CA TYR A 473 -38.81 9.46 -8.85
C TYR A 473 -39.01 9.96 -7.41
N TYR A 474 -37.96 10.54 -6.85
CA TYR A 474 -37.87 10.91 -5.45
C TYR A 474 -37.34 12.33 -5.29
N GLN A 475 -37.65 12.97 -4.16
CA GLN A 475 -37.21 14.33 -3.89
C GLN A 475 -36.72 14.50 -2.46
N ARG A 476 -35.74 15.36 -2.31
CA ARG A 476 -35.24 15.83 -1.00
C ARG A 476 -35.98 17.10 -0.61
N GLU A 477 -36.01 17.44 0.69
CA GLU A 477 -36.71 18.63 1.25
C GLU A 477 -36.25 19.95 0.62
N ASP A 478 -34.99 20.07 0.19
CA ASP A 478 -34.44 21.27 -0.45
C ASP A 478 -34.68 21.33 -1.96
N GLY A 479 -35.48 20.45 -2.50
CA GLY A 479 -35.87 20.41 -3.92
C GLY A 479 -34.97 19.55 -4.81
N PHE A 480 -33.86 19.01 -4.30
CA PHE A 480 -33.03 18.10 -5.07
C PHE A 480 -33.83 16.85 -5.50
N SER A 481 -33.76 16.49 -6.79
CA SER A 481 -34.50 15.38 -7.35
C SER A 481 -33.62 14.18 -7.72
N LEU A 482 -34.11 12.97 -7.48
CA LEU A 482 -33.45 11.71 -7.80
C LEU A 482 -34.40 10.83 -8.62
N ARG A 483 -33.92 10.36 -9.75
CA ARG A 483 -34.66 9.45 -10.62
C ARG A 483 -33.84 8.23 -10.98
N PHE A 484 -34.49 7.05 -11.01
CA PHE A 484 -33.88 5.84 -11.54
C PHE A 484 -34.60 5.39 -12.81
N ILE A 485 -33.82 5.00 -13.82
CA ILE A 485 -34.33 4.42 -15.06
C ILE A 485 -33.92 2.95 -15.07
N LEU A 486 -34.92 2.07 -15.03
CA LEU A 486 -34.71 0.63 -15.06
C LEU A 486 -34.63 0.15 -16.52
N PHE A 487 -33.49 -0.42 -16.87
CA PHE A 487 -33.32 -1.09 -18.15
C PHE A 487 -33.56 -2.58 -17.96
N LYS A 488 -34.65 -3.10 -18.55
CA LYS A 488 -35.04 -4.53 -18.42
C LYS A 488 -34.04 -5.45 -19.10
N GLU A 489 -33.32 -4.96 -20.09
CA GLU A 489 -32.30 -5.68 -20.81
C GLU A 489 -31.00 -5.58 -20.02
N SER A 490 -30.57 -6.72 -19.42
CA SER A 490 -29.29 -6.82 -18.78
C SER A 490 -28.20 -6.84 -19.85
N ILE A 491 -27.44 -5.77 -19.97
CA ILE A 491 -26.27 -5.71 -20.88
C ILE A 491 -25.23 -6.76 -20.50
N SER A 492 -25.28 -7.30 -19.29
CA SER A 492 -24.18 -7.98 -18.65
C SER A 492 -24.04 -9.47 -18.95
N LYS A 493 -25.11 -10.20 -19.18
CA LYS A 493 -25.02 -11.68 -19.19
C LYS A 493 -25.16 -12.33 -20.55
N GLU A 494 -26.14 -11.94 -21.28
CA GLU A 494 -26.50 -12.60 -22.53
C GLU A 494 -26.00 -11.81 -23.73
N ILE A 495 -26.16 -10.51 -23.71
CA ILE A 495 -25.72 -9.61 -24.80
C ILE A 495 -24.20 -9.69 -25.02
N VAL A 496 -23.42 -9.64 -23.96
CA VAL A 496 -21.95 -9.71 -24.04
C VAL A 496 -21.43 -11.08 -24.51
N ARG A 497 -22.24 -12.13 -24.43
CA ARG A 497 -21.87 -13.46 -24.93
C ARG A 497 -22.22 -13.70 -26.39
N THR A 498 -23.19 -12.99 -26.92
CA THR A 498 -23.77 -13.22 -28.22
C THR A 498 -23.53 -12.10 -29.22
N GLU A 499 -23.42 -10.85 -28.72
CA GLU A 499 -23.28 -9.67 -29.57
C GLU A 499 -21.83 -9.21 -29.66
N THR A 500 -21.47 -8.55 -30.76
CA THR A 500 -20.19 -7.88 -30.93
C THR A 500 -20.12 -6.59 -30.12
N GLU A 501 -18.91 -6.10 -29.81
CA GLU A 501 -18.72 -4.81 -29.10
C GLU A 501 -19.43 -3.67 -29.83
N MET A 502 -19.41 -3.64 -31.15
CA MET A 502 -20.06 -2.62 -31.99
C MET A 502 -21.59 -2.67 -31.90
N GLU A 503 -22.19 -3.85 -31.76
CA GLU A 503 -23.64 -4.00 -31.58
C GLU A 503 -24.06 -3.52 -30.19
N ILE A 504 -23.26 -3.87 -29.16
CA ILE A 504 -23.48 -3.40 -27.78
C ILE A 504 -23.37 -1.89 -27.71
N GLU A 505 -22.36 -1.29 -28.33
CA GLU A 505 -22.17 0.15 -28.45
C GLU A 505 -23.41 0.82 -29.08
N THR A 506 -23.89 0.28 -30.19
CA THR A 506 -25.09 0.78 -30.89
C THR A 506 -26.32 0.74 -29.97
N ILE A 507 -26.52 -0.34 -29.23
CA ILE A 507 -27.61 -0.49 -28.28
C ILE A 507 -27.52 0.55 -27.16
N ILE A 508 -26.33 0.72 -26.56
CA ILE A 508 -26.10 1.67 -25.47
C ILE A 508 -26.31 3.12 -25.93
N HIS A 509 -25.77 3.51 -27.08
CA HIS A 509 -25.99 4.83 -27.64
C HIS A 509 -27.49 5.13 -27.89
N LYS A 510 -28.23 4.15 -28.39
CA LYS A 510 -29.69 4.28 -28.59
C LYS A 510 -30.41 4.45 -27.25
N LEU A 511 -30.06 3.65 -26.23
CA LEU A 511 -30.68 3.72 -24.91
C LEU A 511 -30.43 5.08 -24.24
N ILE A 512 -29.17 5.59 -24.27
CA ILE A 512 -28.83 6.88 -23.70
C ILE A 512 -29.52 8.04 -24.43
N LYS A 513 -29.61 7.97 -25.76
CA LYS A 513 -30.32 8.97 -26.55
C LYS A 513 -31.82 9.03 -26.23
N THR A 514 -32.41 7.87 -25.95
CA THR A 514 -33.84 7.76 -25.62
C THR A 514 -34.14 8.11 -24.17
N HIS A 515 -33.24 7.70 -23.26
CA HIS A 515 -33.37 7.86 -21.83
C HIS A 515 -32.05 8.34 -21.23
N PRO A 516 -31.75 9.66 -21.28
CA PRO A 516 -30.49 10.20 -20.74
C PRO A 516 -30.41 10.00 -19.22
N PHE A 517 -29.22 9.67 -18.74
CA PHE A 517 -28.89 9.54 -17.32
C PHE A 517 -27.47 10.03 -17.05
N ASP A 518 -27.20 10.46 -15.80
CA ASP A 518 -25.94 11.05 -15.38
C ASP A 518 -24.88 10.01 -14.96
N SER A 519 -25.32 8.84 -14.51
CA SER A 519 -24.46 7.76 -14.04
C SER A 519 -25.20 6.43 -14.06
N CYS A 520 -24.51 5.28 -13.94
CA CYS A 520 -25.22 4.01 -13.97
C CYS A 520 -24.61 2.92 -13.11
N PHE A 521 -25.47 1.99 -12.69
CA PHE A 521 -25.11 0.68 -12.12
C PHE A 521 -25.26 -0.41 -13.15
N ILE A 522 -24.26 -1.28 -13.24
CA ILE A 522 -24.25 -2.40 -14.17
C ILE A 522 -24.01 -3.70 -13.40
N GLU A 523 -24.95 -4.64 -13.49
CA GLU A 523 -24.79 -6.00 -12.97
C GLU A 523 -23.97 -6.82 -13.96
N ILE A 524 -22.89 -7.44 -13.47
CA ILE A 524 -22.01 -8.32 -14.27
C ILE A 524 -21.87 -9.69 -13.64
N GLY A 525 -21.67 -10.71 -14.48
CA GLY A 525 -21.31 -12.06 -14.04
C GLY A 525 -19.89 -12.14 -13.44
N ASP A 526 -19.54 -13.31 -12.91
CA ASP A 526 -18.17 -13.54 -12.39
C ASP A 526 -17.18 -13.82 -13.54
N PHE A 527 -16.63 -12.75 -14.10
CA PHE A 527 -15.57 -12.78 -15.12
C PHE A 527 -14.19 -12.53 -14.55
N LYS A 528 -14.06 -12.45 -13.25
CA LYS A 528 -12.85 -12.02 -12.55
C LYS A 528 -11.58 -12.72 -13.07
N GLY A 529 -10.72 -11.95 -13.73
CA GLY A 529 -9.44 -12.44 -14.27
C GLY A 529 -9.54 -13.31 -15.54
N LYS A 530 -10.68 -13.35 -16.19
CA LYS A 530 -10.85 -14.05 -17.48
C LYS A 530 -10.57 -13.10 -18.63
N LYS A 531 -9.93 -13.60 -19.68
CA LYS A 531 -9.77 -12.88 -20.94
C LYS A 531 -11.16 -12.56 -21.51
N GLY A 532 -11.41 -11.29 -21.84
CA GLY A 532 -12.73 -10.84 -22.33
C GLY A 532 -13.71 -10.43 -21.20
N ASP A 533 -13.22 -9.90 -20.06
CA ASP A 533 -14.09 -9.31 -19.05
C ASP A 533 -14.82 -8.09 -19.62
N PRO A 534 -16.15 -8.14 -19.76
CA PRO A 534 -16.94 -7.07 -20.37
C PRO A 534 -16.87 -5.75 -19.60
N LYS A 535 -16.43 -5.79 -18.36
CA LYS A 535 -16.24 -4.62 -17.52
C LYS A 535 -15.31 -3.58 -18.17
N PHE A 536 -14.25 -4.01 -18.86
CA PHE A 536 -13.30 -3.12 -19.48
C PHE A 536 -13.94 -2.35 -20.65
N PHE A 537 -14.56 -3.07 -21.57
CA PHE A 537 -15.27 -2.48 -22.70
C PHE A 537 -16.40 -1.52 -22.25
N LEU A 538 -17.30 -2.00 -21.39
CA LEU A 538 -18.44 -1.20 -20.93
C LEU A 538 -18.00 0.06 -20.18
N ARG A 539 -16.97 -0.02 -19.34
CA ARG A 539 -16.47 1.16 -18.63
C ARG A 539 -15.87 2.18 -19.58
N THR A 540 -15.12 1.74 -20.59
CA THR A 540 -14.56 2.61 -21.62
C THR A 540 -15.66 3.31 -22.38
N LEU A 541 -16.62 2.57 -22.89
CA LEU A 541 -17.75 3.10 -23.66
C LEU A 541 -18.57 4.15 -22.89
N PHE A 542 -18.92 3.87 -21.64
CA PHE A 542 -19.65 4.85 -20.82
C PHE A 542 -18.78 6.06 -20.43
N ALA A 543 -17.46 5.85 -20.21
CA ALA A 543 -16.54 6.95 -19.93
C ALA A 543 -16.43 7.92 -21.13
N GLU A 544 -16.35 7.41 -22.36
CA GLU A 544 -16.35 8.22 -23.58
C GLU A 544 -17.59 9.10 -23.72
N MET A 545 -18.70 8.69 -23.13
CA MET A 545 -19.94 9.45 -23.05
C MET A 545 -20.06 10.33 -21.79
N GLY A 546 -19.00 10.40 -20.97
CA GLY A 546 -18.97 11.18 -19.73
C GLY A 546 -19.78 10.57 -18.59
N ILE A 547 -20.16 9.29 -18.66
CA ILE A 547 -21.04 8.62 -17.69
C ILE A 547 -20.23 7.76 -16.70
N PRO A 548 -20.13 8.14 -15.43
CA PRO A 548 -19.54 7.30 -14.39
C PRO A 548 -20.30 5.99 -14.22
N THR A 549 -19.56 4.89 -14.13
CA THR A 549 -20.14 3.55 -13.98
C THR A 549 -19.71 2.87 -12.68
N GLN A 550 -20.62 2.11 -12.08
CA GLN A 550 -20.31 1.23 -10.98
C GLN A 550 -20.82 -0.17 -11.26
N PHE A 551 -19.90 -1.14 -11.25
CA PHE A 551 -20.23 -2.54 -11.47
C PHE A 551 -20.58 -3.25 -10.17
N ILE A 552 -21.58 -4.11 -10.23
CA ILE A 552 -21.99 -4.96 -9.12
C ILE A 552 -22.04 -6.42 -9.60
N PHE A 553 -21.42 -7.32 -8.85
CA PHE A 553 -21.43 -8.73 -9.23
C PHE A 553 -22.76 -9.40 -8.89
N GLU A 554 -23.21 -10.26 -9.80
CA GLU A 554 -24.34 -11.13 -9.57
C GLU A 554 -24.12 -11.99 -8.32
N SER A 555 -25.15 -12.12 -7.52
CA SER A 555 -25.14 -12.99 -6.36
C SER A 555 -25.66 -14.38 -6.74
N THR A 556 -24.80 -15.38 -6.77
CA THR A 556 -25.14 -16.78 -7.06
C THR A 556 -25.79 -17.54 -5.88
N LEU A 557 -25.86 -16.92 -4.70
CA LEU A 557 -26.24 -17.60 -3.46
C LEU A 557 -27.65 -17.25 -2.97
N LEU A 558 -28.66 -17.63 -3.73
CA LEU A 558 -30.10 -17.34 -3.47
C LEU A 558 -30.77 -18.17 -2.35
N LYS A 559 -30.04 -18.96 -1.54
CA LYS A 559 -30.70 -19.99 -0.70
C LYS A 559 -30.64 -19.82 0.83
N SER A 560 -30.14 -18.72 1.38
CA SER A 560 -30.07 -18.57 2.84
C SER A 560 -30.23 -17.14 3.36
N HIS A 561 -30.63 -16.97 4.65
CA HIS A 561 -30.70 -15.67 5.34
C HIS A 561 -29.40 -14.85 5.33
N LYS A 562 -28.24 -15.47 5.10
CA LYS A 562 -26.95 -14.80 4.93
C LYS A 562 -26.86 -13.95 3.65
N LEU A 563 -27.67 -14.25 2.65
CA LEU A 563 -27.74 -13.51 1.40
C LEU A 563 -28.15 -12.05 1.61
N LYS A 564 -29.10 -11.79 2.52
CA LYS A 564 -29.57 -10.43 2.78
C LYS A 564 -28.46 -9.49 3.22
N LEU A 565 -27.52 -9.94 4.06
CA LEU A 565 -26.40 -9.12 4.52
C LEU A 565 -25.35 -8.86 3.42
N ASP A 566 -25.12 -9.84 2.55
CA ASP A 566 -24.21 -9.69 1.40
C ASP A 566 -24.76 -8.69 0.38
N VAL A 567 -26.04 -8.79 0.03
CA VAL A 567 -26.72 -7.80 -0.85
C VAL A 567 -26.64 -6.39 -0.25
N ILE A 568 -26.93 -6.25 1.03
CA ILE A 568 -26.85 -4.97 1.74
C ILE A 568 -25.43 -4.37 1.63
N ASN A 569 -24.42 -5.17 1.94
CA ASN A 569 -23.04 -4.71 1.91
C ASN A 569 -22.59 -4.30 0.50
N ARG A 570 -22.93 -5.10 -0.51
CA ARG A 570 -22.59 -4.83 -1.91
C ARG A 570 -23.31 -3.59 -2.46
N THR A 571 -24.60 -3.47 -2.22
CA THR A 571 -25.41 -2.35 -2.74
C THR A 571 -25.05 -1.03 -2.04
N LEU A 572 -24.82 -1.03 -0.72
CA LEU A 572 -24.36 0.14 -0.01
C LEU A 572 -22.97 0.59 -0.50
N SER A 573 -22.03 -0.34 -0.68
CA SER A 573 -20.70 -0.02 -1.19
C SER A 573 -20.78 0.53 -2.62
N ALA A 574 -21.54 -0.12 -3.50
CA ALA A 574 -21.70 0.33 -4.88
C ALA A 574 -22.35 1.73 -4.94
N SER A 575 -23.38 2.00 -4.11
CA SER A 575 -24.00 3.32 -4.05
C SER A 575 -23.02 4.41 -3.61
N LYS A 576 -22.21 4.15 -2.59
CA LYS A 576 -21.15 5.07 -2.16
C LYS A 576 -20.12 5.33 -3.26
N ASP A 577 -19.64 4.27 -3.90
CA ASP A 577 -18.63 4.38 -4.95
C ASP A 577 -19.17 5.16 -6.16
N LEU A 578 -20.42 4.94 -6.56
CA LEU A 578 -21.03 5.69 -7.66
C LEU A 578 -21.19 7.19 -7.33
N LEU A 579 -21.68 7.51 -6.12
CA LEU A 579 -21.82 8.89 -5.67
C LEU A 579 -20.47 9.60 -5.58
N ALA A 580 -19.42 8.92 -5.11
CA ALA A 580 -18.08 9.47 -5.08
C ALA A 580 -17.54 9.73 -6.51
N LYS A 581 -17.74 8.81 -7.45
CA LYS A 581 -17.40 8.99 -8.87
C LYS A 581 -18.20 10.10 -9.54
N SER A 582 -19.40 10.38 -9.05
CA SER A 582 -20.27 11.46 -9.51
C SER A 582 -20.07 12.77 -8.75
N PHE A 583 -18.97 12.87 -7.95
CA PHE A 583 -18.54 14.06 -7.21
C PHE A 583 -19.53 14.56 -6.13
N PHE A 584 -20.32 13.66 -5.60
CA PHE A 584 -21.11 13.95 -4.41
C PHE A 584 -20.23 13.90 -3.15
N VAL A 585 -20.34 14.88 -2.28
CA VAL A 585 -19.64 15.01 -1.01
C VAL A 585 -20.63 15.12 0.14
N GLU A 586 -20.23 14.74 1.35
CA GLU A 586 -21.09 14.94 2.51
C GLU A 586 -21.35 16.43 2.74
N LYS A 587 -22.60 16.82 3.09
CA LYS A 587 -22.99 18.21 3.36
C LYS A 587 -22.17 18.85 4.48
N ILE A 588 -21.66 18.03 5.41
CA ILE A 588 -20.78 18.50 6.47
C ILE A 588 -19.43 18.96 5.92
N LEU A 589 -18.93 18.34 4.84
CA LEU A 589 -17.69 18.75 4.17
C LEU A 589 -17.81 20.15 3.56
N GLU A 590 -18.94 20.47 2.93
CA GLU A 590 -19.19 21.84 2.43
C GLU A 590 -19.04 22.89 3.54
N LYS A 591 -19.64 22.65 4.71
CA LYS A 591 -19.52 23.56 5.85
C LYS A 591 -18.09 23.72 6.34
N GLU A 592 -17.33 22.64 6.37
CA GLU A 592 -15.94 22.68 6.81
C GLU A 592 -15.03 23.32 5.75
N LEU A 593 -15.34 23.19 4.46
CA LEU A 593 -14.65 23.91 3.39
C LEU A 593 -14.92 25.41 3.45
N ILE A 594 -16.17 25.82 3.71
CA ILE A 594 -16.54 27.22 3.90
C ILE A 594 -15.83 27.83 5.11
N ASN A 595 -15.68 27.06 6.20
CA ASN A 595 -14.98 27.47 7.41
C ASN A 595 -13.47 27.15 7.40
N SER A 596 -12.93 26.75 6.28
CA SER A 596 -11.51 26.45 6.10
C SER A 596 -10.64 27.69 6.26
N PRO A 597 -9.43 27.57 6.84
CA PRO A 597 -8.44 28.65 6.77
C PRO A 597 -7.88 28.87 5.36
N PHE A 598 -8.32 28.07 4.39
CA PHE A 598 -7.88 28.09 3.01
C PHE A 598 -9.08 28.22 2.07
N THR A 599 -8.96 29.05 1.06
CA THR A 599 -9.95 29.19 0.00
C THR A 599 -9.78 28.14 -1.08
N THR A 600 -8.56 27.68 -1.29
CA THR A 600 -8.22 26.68 -2.32
C THR A 600 -7.44 25.52 -1.69
N LEU A 601 -7.89 24.28 -1.95
CA LEU A 601 -7.18 23.06 -1.57
C LEU A 601 -6.67 22.37 -2.83
N ILE A 602 -5.37 22.07 -2.84
CA ILE A 602 -4.72 21.32 -3.92
C ILE A 602 -4.30 19.95 -3.38
N GLY A 603 -4.70 18.88 -4.05
CA GLY A 603 -4.16 17.54 -3.83
C GLY A 603 -3.11 17.23 -4.89
N LEU A 604 -1.93 16.83 -4.49
CA LEU A 604 -0.86 16.40 -5.37
C LEU A 604 -0.50 14.95 -5.08
N SER A 605 -0.65 14.09 -6.06
CA SER A 605 -0.32 12.67 -5.94
C SER A 605 -0.01 12.07 -7.31
N LYS A 606 0.28 10.78 -7.34
CA LYS A 606 0.40 10.00 -8.58
C LYS A 606 -0.64 8.90 -8.65
N ILE A 607 -1.09 8.63 -9.84
CA ILE A 607 -1.89 7.46 -10.21
C ILE A 607 -0.90 6.34 -10.57
N ASN A 608 -1.02 5.19 -9.91
CA ASN A 608 -0.21 4.01 -10.21
C ASN A 608 -1.07 3.01 -10.97
N LEU A 609 -0.71 2.72 -12.20
CA LEU A 609 -1.41 1.75 -13.02
C LEU A 609 -0.81 0.35 -12.85
N ASP A 610 -1.63 -0.68 -13.05
CA ASP A 610 -1.22 -2.10 -12.92
C ASP A 610 -0.10 -2.49 -13.89
N ASN A 611 0.02 -1.77 -15.03
CA ASN A 611 1.10 -1.94 -16.00
C ASN A 611 2.44 -1.27 -15.58
N GLY A 612 2.48 -0.66 -14.39
CA GLY A 612 3.67 0.00 -13.85
C GLY A 612 3.81 1.48 -14.21
N PHE A 613 2.91 2.05 -15.03
CA PHE A 613 2.92 3.49 -15.30
C PHE A 613 2.55 4.30 -14.07
N ARG A 614 3.20 5.45 -13.92
CA ARG A 614 3.03 6.38 -12.82
C ARG A 614 2.73 7.76 -13.38
N ILE A 615 1.51 8.26 -13.15
CA ILE A 615 0.98 9.47 -13.75
C ILE A 615 0.80 10.54 -12.66
N PRO A 616 1.54 11.67 -12.70
CA PRO A 616 1.29 12.79 -11.81
C PRO A 616 -0.10 13.38 -12.03
N CYS A 617 -0.77 13.71 -10.94
CA CYS A 617 -2.10 14.29 -10.95
C CYS A 617 -2.25 15.32 -9.83
N LEU A 618 -2.88 16.44 -10.17
CA LEU A 618 -3.34 17.47 -9.25
C LEU A 618 -4.86 17.46 -9.20
N THR A 619 -5.39 17.75 -8.02
CA THR A 619 -6.79 18.11 -7.83
C THR A 619 -6.88 19.50 -7.24
N LYS A 620 -7.84 20.29 -7.66
CA LYS A 620 -8.16 21.58 -7.08
C LYS A 620 -9.60 21.52 -6.55
N VAL A 621 -9.77 21.91 -5.29
CA VAL A 621 -11.06 22.07 -4.64
C VAL A 621 -11.23 23.53 -4.27
N GLU A 622 -12.21 24.18 -4.85
CA GLU A 622 -12.50 25.59 -4.69
C GLU A 622 -14.02 25.76 -4.74
N ASP A 623 -14.61 26.49 -3.78
CA ASP A 623 -16.06 26.67 -3.65
C ASP A 623 -16.86 25.35 -3.80
N SER A 624 -16.39 24.29 -3.15
CA SER A 624 -16.96 22.92 -3.23
C SER A 624 -16.95 22.31 -4.64
N THR A 625 -16.26 22.92 -5.60
CA THR A 625 -16.05 22.34 -6.92
C THR A 625 -14.72 21.62 -7.01
N VAL A 626 -14.69 20.53 -7.77
CA VAL A 626 -13.49 19.73 -7.99
C VAL A 626 -13.04 19.87 -9.44
N SER A 627 -11.76 20.13 -9.64
CA SER A 627 -11.12 20.11 -10.96
C SER A 627 -9.85 19.26 -10.89
N TYR A 628 -9.48 18.68 -12.03
CA TYR A 628 -8.31 17.82 -12.16
C TYR A 628 -7.33 18.42 -13.17
N LYS A 629 -6.05 18.19 -12.91
CA LYS A 629 -4.98 18.40 -13.88
C LYS A 629 -4.14 17.13 -13.91
N ILE A 630 -4.11 16.44 -15.04
CA ILE A 630 -3.49 15.12 -15.18
C ILE A 630 -2.40 15.21 -16.25
N TYR A 631 -1.19 14.75 -15.94
CA TYR A 631 -0.14 14.70 -16.93
C TYR A 631 -0.56 13.88 -18.17
N PRO A 632 -0.34 14.33 -19.42
CA PRO A 632 0.41 15.53 -19.82
C PRO A 632 -0.44 16.79 -20.03
N TYR A 633 -1.74 16.80 -19.71
CA TYR A 633 -2.59 17.95 -19.93
C TYR A 633 -2.15 19.16 -19.11
N THR A 634 -2.14 20.34 -19.72
CA THR A 634 -1.80 21.62 -19.08
C THR A 634 -3.01 22.41 -18.59
N SER A 635 -4.21 22.07 -19.06
CA SER A 635 -5.48 22.71 -18.64
C SER A 635 -6.13 22.00 -17.47
N TRP A 636 -6.89 22.74 -16.66
CA TRP A 636 -7.76 22.18 -15.65
C TRP A 636 -9.02 21.58 -16.28
N ILE A 637 -9.38 20.37 -15.89
CA ILE A 637 -10.55 19.63 -16.32
C ILE A 637 -11.56 19.66 -15.17
N GLU A 638 -12.75 20.16 -15.41
CA GLU A 638 -13.84 20.10 -14.42
C GLU A 638 -14.16 18.66 -14.07
N GLY A 639 -14.46 18.39 -12.80
CA GLY A 639 -14.73 17.03 -12.31
C GLY A 639 -15.81 16.31 -13.12
N GLU A 640 -16.85 17.02 -13.53
CA GLU A 640 -17.96 16.46 -14.32
C GLU A 640 -17.55 16.01 -15.73
N LYS A 641 -16.49 16.62 -16.29
CA LYS A 641 -15.99 16.31 -17.64
C LYS A 641 -14.82 15.34 -17.66
N ILE A 642 -14.31 14.95 -16.48
CA ILE A 642 -13.09 14.15 -16.39
C ILE A 642 -13.22 12.79 -17.08
N TYR A 643 -14.39 12.15 -16.97
CA TYR A 643 -14.63 10.84 -17.58
C TYR A 643 -14.63 10.94 -19.10
N GLU A 644 -15.34 11.92 -19.67
CA GLU A 644 -15.38 12.16 -21.11
C GLU A 644 -13.99 12.50 -21.66
N GLN A 645 -13.26 13.39 -20.98
CA GLN A 645 -11.95 13.83 -21.42
C GLN A 645 -10.91 12.71 -21.38
N LEU A 646 -10.97 11.84 -20.37
CA LEU A 646 -10.08 10.69 -20.27
C LEU A 646 -10.50 9.56 -21.22
N GLY A 647 -11.79 9.33 -21.40
CA GLY A 647 -12.31 8.23 -22.21
C GLY A 647 -11.96 8.38 -23.70
N ARG A 648 -12.00 9.60 -24.24
CA ARG A 648 -11.83 9.82 -25.70
C ARG A 648 -10.38 9.66 -26.16
N ASP A 649 -9.48 10.45 -25.64
CA ASP A 649 -8.17 10.64 -26.29
C ASP A 649 -6.98 10.43 -25.35
N TYR A 650 -7.22 10.22 -24.07
CA TYR A 650 -6.15 10.25 -23.08
C TYR A 650 -5.07 9.17 -23.29
N VAL A 651 -5.48 7.94 -23.56
CA VAL A 651 -4.55 6.83 -23.78
C VAL A 651 -3.73 7.05 -25.05
N LEU A 652 -4.37 7.52 -26.14
CA LEU A 652 -3.70 7.83 -27.41
C LEU A 652 -2.69 8.97 -27.23
N ASN A 653 -3.05 10.00 -26.49
CA ASN A 653 -2.16 11.12 -26.18
C ASN A 653 -0.99 10.69 -25.29
N LEU A 654 -1.20 9.85 -24.28
CA LEU A 654 -0.13 9.28 -23.50
C LEU A 654 0.77 8.36 -24.33
N GLU A 655 0.21 7.53 -25.18
CA GLU A 655 0.98 6.66 -26.07
C GLU A 655 1.77 7.48 -27.10
N SER A 656 1.26 8.61 -27.57
CA SER A 656 2.02 9.50 -28.45
C SER A 656 3.18 10.20 -27.74
N CYS A 657 2.99 10.61 -26.49
CA CYS A 657 4.05 11.12 -25.62
C CYS A 657 5.10 10.04 -25.28
N TRP A 658 4.69 8.77 -25.24
CA TRP A 658 5.54 7.61 -24.92
C TRP A 658 5.71 6.65 -26.08
N GLY A 659 5.19 6.98 -27.23
CA GLY A 659 4.92 6.08 -28.39
C GLY A 659 6.11 5.44 -29.09
N ASN A 660 7.33 5.74 -28.67
CA ASN A 660 8.52 5.03 -29.13
C ASN A 660 9.05 4.00 -28.10
N GLN A 661 8.38 3.84 -26.95
CA GLN A 661 8.91 3.06 -25.83
C GLN A 661 8.74 1.53 -25.96
N LYS A 662 7.92 1.02 -26.86
CA LYS A 662 7.81 -0.45 -27.10
C LYS A 662 9.11 -1.09 -27.61
N ARG A 663 10.13 -0.29 -27.92
CA ARG A 663 11.46 -0.75 -28.36
C ARG A 663 12.62 -0.27 -27.48
N ILE A 664 12.33 0.35 -26.35
CA ILE A 664 13.34 0.98 -25.52
C ILE A 664 13.89 -0.02 -24.50
N ASN A 665 15.18 -0.19 -24.50
CA ASN A 665 15.95 -1.02 -23.56
C ASN A 665 15.86 -0.48 -22.13
N GLN A 666 16.22 -1.32 -21.14
CA GLN A 666 16.21 -0.95 -19.74
C GLN A 666 17.12 0.25 -19.42
N GLU A 667 18.20 0.46 -20.17
CA GLU A 667 19.08 1.63 -20.10
C GLU A 667 18.46 2.89 -20.73
N GLU A 668 17.77 2.74 -21.84
CA GLU A 668 16.97 3.82 -22.40
C GLU A 668 15.78 4.12 -21.48
N LEU A 669 15.20 3.12 -20.79
CA LEU A 669 14.22 3.32 -19.73
C LEU A 669 14.79 4.12 -18.57
N GLU A 670 16.04 3.90 -18.16
CA GLU A 670 16.68 4.69 -17.10
C GLU A 670 17.04 6.10 -17.60
N LYS A 671 17.56 6.23 -18.80
CA LYS A 671 17.82 7.53 -19.45
C LYS A 671 16.52 8.28 -19.76
N HIS A 672 15.49 7.58 -20.24
CA HIS A 672 14.16 8.13 -20.43
C HIS A 672 13.40 8.31 -19.10
N HIS A 673 13.68 7.56 -18.04
CA HIS A 673 13.18 7.84 -16.69
C HIS A 673 13.69 9.19 -16.18
N LEU A 674 14.93 9.52 -16.43
CA LEU A 674 15.46 10.86 -16.12
C LEU A 674 14.80 11.95 -16.99
N ILE A 675 14.59 11.71 -18.28
CA ILE A 675 13.90 12.63 -19.19
C ILE A 675 12.41 12.73 -18.82
N ILE A 676 11.75 11.61 -18.59
CA ILE A 676 10.34 11.55 -18.19
C ILE A 676 10.15 12.23 -16.82
N ASN A 677 11.03 12.00 -15.87
CA ASN A 677 10.95 12.67 -14.57
C ASN A 677 11.22 14.18 -14.69
N ARG A 678 12.10 14.62 -15.57
CA ARG A 678 12.33 16.04 -15.85
C ARG A 678 11.10 16.68 -16.47
N GLU A 679 10.50 16.05 -17.46
CA GLU A 679 9.26 16.51 -18.10
C GLU A 679 8.11 16.58 -17.11
N LYS A 680 7.96 15.57 -16.24
CA LYS A 680 6.95 15.56 -15.17
C LYS A 680 7.18 16.68 -14.16
N THR A 681 8.44 16.93 -13.81
CA THR A 681 8.83 18.04 -12.92
C THR A 681 8.50 19.38 -13.57
N ASP A 682 8.83 19.57 -14.85
CA ASP A 682 8.54 20.80 -15.57
C ASP A 682 7.04 21.00 -15.76
N TRP A 683 6.29 19.93 -16.05
CA TRP A 683 4.84 19.95 -16.06
C TRP A 683 4.26 20.39 -14.70
N LEU A 684 4.78 19.84 -13.59
CA LEU A 684 4.34 20.20 -12.25
C LEU A 684 4.62 21.66 -11.94
N LYS A 685 5.81 22.19 -12.35
CA LYS A 685 6.14 23.60 -12.23
C LYS A 685 5.14 24.49 -12.97
N ILE A 686 4.81 24.17 -14.21
CA ILE A 686 3.82 24.90 -15.02
C ILE A 686 2.46 24.83 -14.32
N ALA A 687 2.03 23.64 -13.90
CA ALA A 687 0.74 23.42 -13.28
C ALA A 687 0.54 24.21 -11.97
N LEU A 688 1.59 24.33 -11.16
CA LEU A 688 1.55 25.07 -9.89
C LEU A 688 1.79 26.57 -10.07
N ASN A 689 2.56 26.99 -11.10
CA ASN A 689 2.78 28.39 -11.39
C ASN A 689 1.48 29.15 -11.72
N GLU A 690 0.53 28.50 -12.39
CA GLU A 690 -0.78 29.10 -12.68
C GLU A 690 -1.59 29.42 -11.41
N LEU A 691 -1.27 28.78 -10.29
CA LEU A 691 -1.97 29.02 -9.02
C LEU A 691 -1.45 30.22 -8.25
N LYS A 692 -0.32 30.83 -8.68
CA LYS A 692 0.30 31.99 -8.00
C LYS A 692 -0.53 33.26 -8.07
N ASP A 693 -1.24 33.44 -9.18
CA ASP A 693 -2.02 34.64 -9.44
C ASP A 693 -3.32 34.69 -8.64
N THR A 694 -3.65 33.59 -7.95
CA THR A 694 -4.77 33.57 -7.02
C THR A 694 -4.33 34.24 -5.71
N GLN A 695 -4.85 35.41 -5.41
CA GLN A 695 -4.67 36.13 -4.12
C GLN A 695 -5.29 35.35 -2.93
N SER A 696 -5.48 34.08 -3.06
CA SER A 696 -6.25 33.23 -2.16
C SER A 696 -5.30 32.41 -1.26
N SER A 697 -5.66 32.26 0.00
CA SER A 697 -4.95 31.36 0.93
C SER A 697 -5.08 29.91 0.43
N MET A 698 -3.93 29.26 0.12
CA MET A 698 -3.90 27.94 -0.51
C MET A 698 -3.24 26.89 0.39
N ALA A 699 -3.81 25.67 0.42
CA ALA A 699 -3.17 24.49 1.00
C ALA A 699 -2.86 23.45 -0.08
N ILE A 700 -1.61 23.00 -0.14
CA ILE A 700 -1.16 21.92 -1.01
C ILE A 700 -0.96 20.66 -0.16
N PHE A 701 -1.80 19.67 -0.38
CA PHE A 701 -1.65 18.33 0.20
C PHE A 701 -0.70 17.52 -0.69
N TRP A 702 0.53 17.38 -0.25
CA TRP A 702 1.62 16.74 -0.95
C TRP A 702 1.73 15.28 -0.54
N ASP A 703 1.37 14.36 -1.39
CA ASP A 703 1.54 12.93 -1.16
C ASP A 703 3.00 12.52 -1.44
N ASN A 704 3.72 12.02 -0.44
CA ASN A 704 5.13 11.64 -0.58
C ASN A 704 5.40 10.60 -1.70
N ARG A 705 4.38 9.92 -2.19
CA ARG A 705 4.50 8.97 -3.29
C ARG A 705 4.83 9.62 -4.64
N ILE A 706 4.60 10.95 -4.80
CA ILE A 706 4.95 11.65 -6.04
C ILE A 706 6.47 11.89 -6.19
N GLU A 707 7.22 11.87 -5.08
CA GLU A 707 8.62 12.28 -5.01
C GLU A 707 9.54 11.49 -5.93
N ASP A 708 9.25 10.21 -6.12
CA ASP A 708 9.98 9.36 -7.06
C ASP A 708 9.77 9.72 -8.55
N GLN A 709 8.84 10.64 -8.82
CA GLN A 709 8.55 11.17 -10.17
C GLN A 709 9.17 12.55 -10.39
N LEU A 710 9.88 13.09 -9.39
CA LEU A 710 10.48 14.42 -9.44
C LEU A 710 12.00 14.34 -9.58
N SER A 711 12.54 15.05 -10.56
CA SER A 711 13.99 15.12 -10.74
C SER A 711 14.63 16.03 -9.69
N LYS A 712 15.77 15.61 -9.16
CA LYS A 712 16.56 16.37 -8.17
C LYS A 712 15.76 16.75 -6.91
N PHE A 713 14.70 16.02 -6.59
CA PHE A 713 13.94 16.27 -5.38
C PHE A 713 14.64 15.64 -4.18
N ASP A 714 14.85 16.45 -3.15
CA ASP A 714 15.32 16.00 -1.84
C ASP A 714 14.38 16.53 -0.75
N VAL A 715 13.79 15.63 0.00
CA VAL A 715 12.87 15.99 1.08
C VAL A 715 13.56 16.78 2.21
N SER A 716 14.86 16.62 2.40
CA SER A 716 15.62 17.39 3.38
C SER A 716 15.68 18.89 3.04
N GLN A 717 15.52 19.23 1.75
CA GLN A 717 15.50 20.59 1.23
C GLN A 717 14.12 20.99 0.68
N LEU A 718 13.05 20.41 1.22
CA LEU A 718 11.69 20.63 0.73
C LEU A 718 11.34 22.12 0.62
N ASN A 719 11.67 22.94 1.62
CA ASN A 719 11.43 24.39 1.60
C ASN A 719 12.12 25.06 0.41
N ASN A 720 13.43 24.84 0.28
CA ASN A 720 14.22 25.40 -0.79
C ASN A 720 13.68 24.97 -2.15
N TRP A 721 13.33 23.68 -2.32
CA TRP A 721 12.78 23.17 -3.56
C TRP A 721 11.43 23.83 -3.92
N ILE A 722 10.55 24.04 -2.93
CA ILE A 722 9.25 24.69 -3.12
C ILE A 722 9.43 26.17 -3.48
N GLU A 723 10.30 26.90 -2.78
CA GLU A 723 10.51 28.34 -3.02
C GLU A 723 11.31 28.61 -4.30
N THR A 724 12.31 27.77 -4.64
CA THR A 724 13.18 28.00 -5.81
C THR A 724 12.66 27.32 -7.07
N GLU A 725 12.31 26.03 -7.00
CA GLU A 725 11.91 25.25 -8.17
C GLU A 725 10.44 25.49 -8.53
N LEU A 726 9.53 25.45 -7.55
CA LEU A 726 8.12 25.74 -7.76
C LEU A 726 7.81 27.24 -7.67
N LYS A 727 8.71 28.03 -7.08
CA LYS A 727 8.57 29.48 -6.85
C LYS A 727 7.26 29.84 -6.12
N LEU A 728 6.80 29.01 -5.18
CA LEU A 728 5.62 29.27 -4.37
C LEU A 728 5.96 30.11 -3.15
N ASP A 729 5.11 31.09 -2.84
CA ASP A 729 5.24 31.91 -1.64
C ASP A 729 4.59 31.22 -0.42
N LEU A 730 5.42 30.80 0.53
CA LEU A 730 4.97 30.14 1.76
C LEU A 730 4.26 31.09 2.75
N THR A 731 4.18 32.40 2.47
CA THR A 731 3.33 33.31 3.25
C THR A 731 1.85 33.13 2.92
N GLN A 732 1.55 32.79 1.67
CA GLN A 732 0.18 32.57 1.16
C GLN A 732 -0.14 31.07 1.03
N THR A 733 0.85 30.24 0.82
CA THR A 733 0.72 28.81 0.59
C THR A 733 1.18 28.02 1.80
N THR A 734 0.40 27.05 2.20
CA THR A 734 0.79 26.02 3.18
C THR A 734 0.96 24.69 2.47
N VAL A 735 2.12 24.05 2.61
CA VAL A 735 2.34 22.71 2.09
C VAL A 735 2.20 21.69 3.22
N ILE A 736 1.32 20.73 3.03
CA ILE A 736 1.05 19.64 3.96
C ILE A 736 1.63 18.38 3.35
N HIS A 737 2.87 18.08 3.71
CA HIS A 737 3.55 16.87 3.27
C HIS A 737 2.97 15.65 4.00
N TRP A 738 2.40 14.72 3.25
CA TRP A 738 1.67 13.57 3.75
C TRP A 738 2.46 12.27 3.55
N SER A 739 2.70 11.53 4.63
CA SER A 739 3.26 10.18 4.58
C SER A 739 2.22 9.13 4.95
N SER A 740 2.18 8.04 4.17
CA SER A 740 1.20 6.98 4.36
C SER A 740 1.48 6.15 5.62
N SER A 741 0.42 5.63 6.25
CA SER A 741 0.53 4.76 7.44
C SER A 741 1.33 3.46 7.22
N ALA A 742 1.53 3.05 5.97
CA ALA A 742 2.33 1.87 5.66
C ALA A 742 3.80 2.03 6.06
N LYS A 743 4.30 3.28 6.04
CA LYS A 743 5.68 3.63 6.39
C LYS A 743 5.82 4.15 7.83
N SER A 744 4.72 4.33 8.55
CA SER A 744 4.78 4.87 9.91
C SER A 744 5.26 3.83 10.91
N PRO A 745 6.08 4.22 11.91
CA PRO A 745 6.59 3.32 12.93
C PRO A 745 5.49 2.77 13.83
N SER A 746 5.78 1.69 14.53
CA SER A 746 4.93 1.22 15.60
C SER A 746 4.89 2.19 16.76
N TYR A 747 3.78 2.23 17.49
CA TYR A 747 3.60 3.17 18.59
C TYR A 747 2.97 2.53 19.81
N LEU A 748 3.26 3.13 20.97
CA LEU A 748 2.67 2.82 22.27
C LEU A 748 2.11 4.09 22.91
N THR A 749 1.06 3.96 23.69
CA THR A 749 0.51 5.07 24.46
C THR A 749 0.73 4.87 25.94
N TYR A 750 1.07 5.96 26.57
CA TYR A 750 1.22 6.03 28.00
C TYR A 750 0.23 7.03 28.60
N LYS A 751 -0.33 6.67 29.74
CA LYS A 751 -1.03 7.61 30.59
C LYS A 751 -0.05 8.03 31.68
N LYS A 752 0.31 9.30 31.73
CA LYS A 752 0.93 9.86 32.95
C LYS A 752 -0.10 9.86 34.08
N GLN A 753 -0.25 8.74 34.73
CA GLN A 753 -0.90 8.64 36.02
C GLN A 753 0.09 7.93 36.92
N LYS A 754 0.73 8.69 37.85
CA LYS A 754 1.67 8.14 38.82
C LYS A 754 2.45 6.93 38.27
N GLU A 755 3.60 7.21 37.72
CA GLU A 755 4.57 6.19 37.32
C GLU A 755 4.01 4.97 36.53
N ASN A 756 4.00 5.04 35.22
CA ASN A 756 3.97 3.90 34.29
C ASN A 756 2.70 3.05 34.13
N GLU A 757 1.50 3.56 34.25
CA GLU A 757 0.31 2.81 33.82
C GLU A 757 0.00 2.97 32.33
N ILE A 758 -0.10 1.83 31.61
CA ILE A 758 -0.50 1.75 30.21
C ILE A 758 -1.99 2.11 30.04
N CYS A 759 -2.30 2.99 29.10
CA CYS A 759 -3.67 3.42 28.84
C CYS A 759 -4.55 2.38 28.17
N SER A 760 -5.84 2.42 28.52
CA SER A 760 -6.87 1.76 27.74
C SER A 760 -7.05 2.43 26.36
N PHE A 761 -7.15 1.64 25.33
CA PHE A 761 -7.09 2.02 23.92
C PHE A 761 -8.23 2.89 23.38
N GLY A 762 -9.34 2.99 24.05
CA GLY A 762 -10.47 3.80 23.61
C GLY A 762 -10.21 5.32 23.51
N LYS A 763 -9.01 5.78 23.92
CA LYS A 763 -8.62 7.19 23.96
C LYS A 763 -7.41 7.54 23.08
N LEU A 764 -6.98 6.62 22.20
CA LEU A 764 -5.79 6.80 21.36
C LEU A 764 -5.94 7.72 20.17
N LYS A 765 -7.16 7.93 19.70
CA LYS A 765 -7.40 8.87 18.61
C LYS A 765 -6.96 10.26 19.02
N GLY A 766 -6.23 10.91 18.16
CA GLY A 766 -5.74 12.25 18.44
C GLY A 766 -4.73 12.74 17.43
N ILE A 767 -4.30 13.95 17.67
CA ILE A 767 -3.24 14.61 16.93
C ILE A 767 -2.08 14.81 17.90
N TYR A 768 -0.95 14.29 17.52
CA TYR A 768 0.26 14.34 18.32
C TYR A 768 1.33 15.15 17.60
N GLN A 769 1.98 16.04 18.29
CA GLN A 769 3.06 16.88 17.76
C GLN A 769 4.41 16.35 18.24
N SER A 770 5.39 16.38 17.37
CA SER A 770 6.77 16.08 17.76
C SER A 770 7.30 17.16 18.71
N ASN A 771 8.05 16.74 19.72
CA ASN A 771 8.75 17.67 20.59
C ASN A 771 10.05 18.19 19.97
N GLU A 772 10.63 17.42 19.06
CA GLU A 772 11.88 17.74 18.37
C GLU A 772 11.65 18.68 17.18
N GLU A 773 10.58 18.45 16.41
CA GLU A 773 10.24 19.24 15.22
C GLU A 773 8.75 19.65 15.29
N LYS A 774 8.49 20.91 15.61
CA LYS A 774 7.14 21.42 15.86
C LYS A 774 6.21 21.40 14.66
N ALA A 775 6.77 21.41 13.45
CA ALA A 775 6.00 21.27 12.20
C ALA A 775 5.58 19.82 11.89
N LEU A 776 6.09 18.84 12.65
CA LEU A 776 5.84 17.42 12.45
C LEU A 776 4.71 16.92 13.36
N PHE A 777 3.67 16.38 12.76
CA PHE A 777 2.50 15.85 13.46
C PHE A 777 2.22 14.41 13.06
N TYR A 778 1.61 13.68 14.00
CA TYR A 778 1.16 12.30 13.81
C TYR A 778 -0.33 12.20 14.08
N LEU A 779 -1.08 11.65 13.13
CA LEU A 779 -2.54 11.58 13.16
C LEU A 779 -2.97 10.14 13.39
N ILE A 780 -3.70 9.88 14.47
CA ILE A 780 -4.32 8.59 14.76
C ILE A 780 -5.85 8.77 14.72
N GLY A 781 -6.46 8.05 13.80
CA GLY A 781 -7.88 8.17 13.53
C GLY A 781 -8.81 7.36 14.44
N ASP A 782 -10.11 7.34 14.11
CA ASP A 782 -11.10 6.54 14.80
C ASP A 782 -10.98 5.05 14.41
N ARG A 783 -11.22 4.19 15.38
CA ARG A 783 -11.21 2.76 15.21
C ARG A 783 -12.44 2.30 14.41
N PRO A 784 -12.31 1.38 13.43
CA PRO A 784 -13.48 0.74 12.85
C PRO A 784 -14.29 0.04 13.94
N ASN A 785 -15.60 0.27 13.94
CA ASN A 785 -16.51 -0.41 14.87
C ASN A 785 -16.64 -1.89 14.48
N SER A 786 -15.61 -2.69 14.69
CA SER A 786 -15.80 -4.14 14.74
C SER A 786 -16.32 -4.45 16.14
N GLY A 787 -17.53 -5.00 16.23
CA GLY A 787 -18.22 -5.29 17.49
C GLY A 787 -17.56 -6.32 18.42
N SER A 788 -16.34 -6.73 18.15
CA SER A 788 -15.51 -7.55 19.02
C SER A 788 -14.59 -6.61 19.81
N GLY A 789 -14.97 -6.32 21.06
CA GLY A 789 -14.18 -5.47 21.95
C GLY A 789 -12.74 -5.91 22.12
N LEU A 790 -11.89 -4.98 22.27
CA LEU A 790 -10.88 -4.76 23.31
C LEU A 790 -9.96 -5.95 23.68
N HIS A 791 -9.46 -6.69 22.69
CA HIS A 791 -8.40 -7.68 22.96
C HIS A 791 -6.97 -7.09 22.87
N ILE A 792 -6.85 -5.78 23.06
CA ILE A 792 -5.58 -5.06 22.84
C ILE A 792 -4.57 -5.33 23.93
N MET A 793 -5.08 -5.65 25.14
CA MET A 793 -4.24 -6.06 26.27
C MET A 793 -3.93 -7.54 26.25
N ASP A 794 -4.57 -8.31 25.34
CA ASP A 794 -4.28 -9.73 25.20
C ASP A 794 -2.96 -9.93 24.47
N THR A 795 -2.22 -10.93 24.86
CA THR A 795 -1.03 -11.39 24.17
C THR A 795 -1.39 -12.51 23.19
N LYS A 796 -0.61 -12.67 22.12
CA LYS A 796 -0.85 -13.73 21.15
C LYS A 796 -0.59 -15.13 21.70
N TRP A 797 0.27 -15.27 22.68
CA TRP A 797 0.51 -16.57 23.31
C TRP A 797 -0.65 -17.00 24.23
N GLU A 798 -1.37 -16.05 24.87
CA GLU A 798 -2.54 -16.34 25.71
C GLU A 798 -3.82 -16.46 24.88
N ASN A 799 -4.03 -15.54 23.95
CA ASN A 799 -5.21 -15.47 23.10
C ASN A 799 -4.88 -15.29 21.60
N PRO A 800 -4.37 -16.35 20.94
CA PRO A 800 -3.99 -16.27 19.52
C PRO A 800 -5.13 -15.84 18.60
N SER A 801 -6.37 -16.21 18.95
CA SER A 801 -7.57 -15.87 18.16
C SER A 801 -8.08 -14.44 18.35
N ALA A 802 -7.47 -13.66 19.25
CA ALA A 802 -7.81 -12.26 19.43
C ALA A 802 -7.48 -11.47 18.16
N PHE A 803 -8.48 -10.80 17.60
CA PHE A 803 -8.29 -9.91 16.47
C PHE A 803 -7.96 -8.51 17.00
N ILE A 804 -6.71 -8.12 16.88
CA ILE A 804 -6.21 -6.85 17.37
C ILE A 804 -6.05 -5.90 16.19
N ILE A 805 -6.96 -4.96 16.06
CA ILE A 805 -6.84 -3.88 15.07
C ILE A 805 -6.14 -2.71 15.74
N VAL A 806 -4.93 -2.44 15.31
CA VAL A 806 -4.24 -1.19 15.63
C VAL A 806 -4.41 -0.27 14.43
N GLN A 807 -4.87 0.95 14.69
CA GLN A 807 -5.02 1.93 13.63
C GLN A 807 -3.66 2.35 13.07
N GLY A 808 -3.64 2.62 11.77
CA GLY A 808 -2.48 3.24 11.14
C GLY A 808 -2.29 4.66 11.68
N MET A 809 -1.07 4.98 12.06
CA MET A 809 -0.63 6.33 12.35
C MET A 809 -0.19 6.97 11.03
N HIS A 810 -0.63 8.20 10.76
CA HIS A 810 -0.21 8.95 9.59
C HIS A 810 0.68 10.11 10.04
N GLN A 811 1.75 10.33 9.30
CA GLN A 811 2.67 11.42 9.55
C GLN A 811 2.38 12.57 8.60
N ILE A 812 2.37 13.79 9.10
CA ILE A 812 2.29 15.01 8.30
C ILE A 812 3.36 16.00 8.75
N TYR A 813 3.94 16.69 7.78
CA TYR A 813 4.79 17.83 8.01
C TYR A 813 4.15 19.08 7.40
N ILE A 814 4.01 20.14 8.22
CA ILE A 814 3.34 21.39 7.81
C ILE A 814 4.39 22.45 7.52
N LEU A 815 4.63 22.71 6.25
CA LEU A 815 5.54 23.73 5.79
C LEU A 815 4.76 25.04 5.53
N SER A 816 4.97 26.02 6.37
CA SER A 816 4.34 27.35 6.27
C SER A 816 5.07 28.37 7.15
N LYS A 817 4.89 29.66 6.87
CA LYS A 817 5.37 30.76 7.75
C LYS A 817 4.37 31.10 8.88
N ARG A 818 3.45 30.18 9.18
CA ARG A 818 2.41 30.33 10.21
C ARG A 818 2.94 29.98 11.60
N THR A 819 2.30 30.50 12.62
CA THR A 819 2.63 30.20 14.01
C THR A 819 2.32 28.75 14.39
N GLU A 820 2.98 28.23 15.43
CA GLU A 820 2.74 26.86 15.94
C GLU A 820 1.24 26.61 16.25
N LYS A 821 0.54 27.58 16.81
CA LYS A 821 -0.91 27.49 17.11
C LYS A 821 -1.74 27.30 15.83
N GLU A 822 -1.41 28.04 14.78
CA GLU A 822 -2.08 27.91 13.49
C GLU A 822 -1.76 26.56 12.82
N GLN A 823 -0.52 26.06 12.94
CA GLN A 823 -0.14 24.75 12.45
C GLN A 823 -0.92 23.62 13.14
N ILE A 824 -1.19 23.74 14.45
CA ILE A 824 -2.04 22.81 15.18
C ILE A 824 -3.48 22.84 14.63
N GLU A 825 -4.04 24.01 14.34
CA GLU A 825 -5.38 24.10 13.72
C GLU A 825 -5.41 23.51 12.31
N ILE A 826 -4.34 23.69 11.53
CA ILE A 826 -4.18 23.04 10.22
C ILE A 826 -4.14 21.51 10.38
N ALA A 827 -3.38 20.97 11.34
CA ALA A 827 -3.35 19.53 11.60
C ALA A 827 -4.74 18.98 11.97
N LYS A 828 -5.53 19.73 12.76
CA LYS A 828 -6.93 19.41 13.06
C LYS A 828 -7.80 19.43 11.81
N PHE A 829 -7.61 20.42 10.94
CA PHE A 829 -8.32 20.51 9.67
C PHE A 829 -7.99 19.30 8.77
N VAL A 830 -6.71 18.92 8.64
CA VAL A 830 -6.28 17.72 7.87
C VAL A 830 -6.97 16.46 8.40
N GLN A 831 -7.03 16.28 9.71
CA GLN A 831 -7.71 15.13 10.31
C GLN A 831 -9.21 15.12 10.01
N LYS A 832 -9.86 16.29 9.95
CA LYS A 832 -11.25 16.41 9.53
C LYS A 832 -11.43 16.00 8.07
N MET A 833 -10.52 16.42 7.17
CA MET A 833 -10.55 16.06 5.75
C MET A 833 -10.51 14.55 5.51
N ARG A 834 -9.91 13.77 6.40
CA ARG A 834 -9.90 12.30 6.33
C ARG A 834 -11.25 11.67 6.69
N LYS A 835 -12.02 12.31 7.57
CA LYS A 835 -13.32 11.81 8.05
C LYS A 835 -14.48 12.09 7.10
N MET A 836 -14.31 13.05 6.23
CA MET A 836 -15.39 13.57 5.39
C MET A 836 -15.52 12.84 4.04
N ILE A 837 -14.73 11.81 3.85
CA ILE A 837 -14.69 11.08 2.59
C ILE A 837 -15.70 9.94 2.61
N ILE A 838 -16.39 9.76 1.48
CA ILE A 838 -17.25 8.61 1.22
C ILE A 838 -16.39 7.36 1.16
N THR A 839 -16.19 6.69 2.28
CA THR A 839 -15.45 5.43 2.33
C THR A 839 -16.29 4.32 2.96
N GLN A 840 -15.84 3.09 2.77
CA GLN A 840 -16.40 1.95 3.51
C GLN A 840 -16.00 1.98 4.98
N ASP A 841 -14.89 2.65 5.31
CA ASP A 841 -14.36 2.82 6.66
C ASP A 841 -14.82 4.15 7.28
N ILE A 842 -14.62 4.30 8.58
CA ILE A 842 -14.99 5.51 9.33
C ILE A 842 -14.12 6.70 8.92
N GLU A 843 -12.88 6.41 8.53
CA GLU A 843 -11.90 7.41 8.07
C GLU A 843 -11.13 6.89 6.87
N ALA A 844 -10.83 7.80 5.93
CA ALA A 844 -9.94 7.49 4.84
C ALA A 844 -8.48 7.43 5.32
N SER A 845 -7.69 6.62 4.64
CA SER A 845 -6.24 6.54 4.88
C SER A 845 -5.49 7.79 4.40
N ILE A 846 -6.13 8.66 3.60
CA ILE A 846 -5.56 9.87 3.02
C ILE A 846 -6.60 11.00 3.03
N PRO A 847 -6.18 12.28 3.08
CA PRO A 847 -7.10 13.42 3.09
C PRO A 847 -7.83 13.60 1.76
N PHE A 848 -8.99 14.27 1.81
CA PHE A 848 -9.92 14.46 0.70
C PHE A 848 -9.28 14.91 -0.62
N PRO A 849 -8.45 15.95 -0.69
CA PRO A 849 -7.92 16.39 -1.98
C PRO A 849 -7.03 15.35 -2.69
N ILE A 850 -6.32 14.51 -1.94
CA ILE A 850 -5.53 13.41 -2.49
C ILE A 850 -6.42 12.20 -2.80
N TYR A 851 -7.42 11.94 -1.96
CA TYR A 851 -8.27 10.76 -2.07
C TYR A 851 -9.02 10.70 -3.40
N ILE A 852 -9.54 11.82 -3.86
CA ILE A 852 -10.31 11.87 -5.11
C ILE A 852 -9.48 11.50 -6.34
N ILE A 853 -8.15 11.64 -6.30
CA ILE A 853 -7.26 11.15 -7.37
C ILE A 853 -7.36 9.63 -7.51
N ARG A 854 -7.59 8.90 -6.41
CA ARG A 854 -7.68 7.43 -6.45
C ARG A 854 -8.86 6.90 -7.26
N HIS A 855 -9.93 7.67 -7.38
CA HIS A 855 -11.08 7.26 -8.20
C HIS A 855 -10.73 7.13 -9.67
N LEU A 856 -9.71 7.85 -10.13
CA LEU A 856 -9.22 7.78 -11.51
C LEU A 856 -8.38 6.53 -11.80
N ASN A 857 -7.78 5.89 -10.78
CA ASN A 857 -6.98 4.68 -11.00
C ASN A 857 -7.77 3.60 -11.73
N GLU A 858 -8.95 3.28 -11.21
CA GLU A 858 -9.79 2.21 -11.78
C GLU A 858 -10.23 2.50 -13.22
N LEU A 859 -10.51 3.77 -13.52
CA LEU A 859 -10.83 4.20 -14.88
C LEU A 859 -9.63 4.04 -15.81
N LEU A 860 -8.49 4.59 -15.41
CA LEU A 860 -7.29 4.59 -16.24
C LEU A 860 -6.72 3.17 -16.44
N ASP A 861 -6.70 2.32 -15.40
CA ASP A 861 -6.34 0.91 -15.56
C ASP A 861 -7.24 0.22 -16.60
N THR A 862 -8.53 0.51 -16.58
CA THR A 862 -9.48 -0.04 -17.54
C THR A 862 -9.17 0.42 -18.96
N LEU A 863 -8.98 1.73 -19.17
CA LEU A 863 -8.68 2.31 -20.48
C LEU A 863 -7.39 1.74 -21.08
N PHE A 864 -6.34 1.63 -20.24
CA PHE A 864 -5.06 1.06 -20.70
C PHE A 864 -5.13 -0.44 -21.01
N ILE A 865 -5.99 -1.21 -20.33
CA ILE A 865 -6.17 -2.64 -20.62
C ILE A 865 -6.97 -2.81 -21.91
N TYR A 866 -7.98 -1.97 -22.14
CA TYR A 866 -8.86 -2.08 -23.30
C TYR A 866 -8.14 -1.69 -24.60
N HIS A 867 -7.32 -0.65 -24.61
CA HIS A 867 -6.60 -0.18 -25.80
C HIS A 867 -5.32 -0.98 -26.12
N LYS A 868 -4.97 -1.99 -25.29
CA LYS A 868 -3.89 -2.97 -25.57
C LYS A 868 -4.38 -4.15 -26.41
#